data_99d39a89e530775c373d2bc2aa12b6aa
#
_entry.id   99d39a89e530775c373d2bc2aa12b6aa
#
_cell.length_a   1.000
_cell.length_b   1.000
_cell.length_c   1.000
_cell.angle_alpha   90.00
_cell.angle_beta   90.00
_cell.angle_gamma   90.00
#
_symmetry.space_group_name_H-M   'P 1'
#
loop_
_entity.id
_entity.type
_entity.pdbx_description
1 polymer ?
#
loop_
_entity_poly.entity_id
_entity_poly.type
_entity_poly.pdbx_seq_one_letter_code
_entity_poly.pdbx_strand_id
1 'polypeptide(L)'
;MDRDSARDLINQQEPTFLQAAAHKGYICPICGQGSTKGQGITKDRTGHYKCFDCGLYADVIELYGKASGIDDYNTQLQEAAAYYAITLDSYHRSTPQEDFREEYQNQLKNERYTHNSIHTDTQQEQPQDFTPLYREAAAQIGQTDYPQRRGLSAETCKRYQIGYLPAWKHPKAPKAPSSPRLIIPISRSSYLARDTRSELTQEQENYKKQLCKGGSGASWTFNREALQTADKPIFVVEGALDALSIIEAGGEAIALSSTAYINGFVRELKEQPPQQPLLIALDNDNAGKTAAGKLEAELTKLSIPFYRYNPAGDYKDANERLINDRAGLIAAVAKAGSLEQLQEQEAQERREAYLQNSAAAHLQAFIDGITDSVNTRVIPTGFSRLDTALDGGLFEGLYICGAISSLGKTTLITQIADQIAQQGQDVLIFSLEMARAEIMAKSISRHTVQEVLDGGGDMSNAKTMRGITCGARYANYSSAEQQLIQTAIQNYSSYAEHIFISEGIGDIGAAQIRETVQEHVSITGNSPIVIVDYLQILAPYNDRSTDKQNTDKAVLELKRLSRDFKTPVIAISSFNRMNYKEAVTMEAFKESGAIEYSADVLIGLQLAGAGGKDFDATREKAKNPREVELVILKNRNGRTGDKIAFSYYPLFNYFKEQ
;
A
#
# COMPACT_ATOMS: atom_id res chain seq x y z
N MET A 1 -26.30 -4.03 -16.08
CA MET A 1 -26.21 -4.49 -14.67
C MET A 1 -24.96 -3.86 -14.07
N ASP A 2 -25.04 -3.34 -12.84
CA ASP A 2 -23.86 -2.80 -12.17
C ASP A 2 -22.82 -3.89 -11.88
N ARG A 3 -21.57 -3.48 -11.60
CA ARG A 3 -20.44 -4.39 -11.46
C ARG A 3 -20.54 -5.36 -10.29
N ASP A 4 -21.12 -4.93 -9.17
CA ASP A 4 -21.25 -5.77 -7.99
C ASP A 4 -22.29 -6.86 -8.19
N SER A 5 -23.45 -6.52 -8.76
CA SER A 5 -24.47 -7.50 -9.15
C SER A 5 -23.96 -8.50 -10.19
N ALA A 6 -23.16 -8.04 -11.16
CA ALA A 6 -22.57 -8.91 -12.17
C ALA A 6 -21.53 -9.87 -11.55
N ARG A 7 -20.68 -9.38 -10.64
CA ARG A 7 -19.72 -10.21 -9.89
C ARG A 7 -20.42 -11.33 -9.13
N ASP A 8 -21.47 -10.99 -8.39
CA ASP A 8 -22.22 -11.96 -7.59
C ASP A 8 -22.91 -13.02 -8.48
N LEU A 9 -23.42 -12.60 -9.64
CA LEU A 9 -24.05 -13.51 -10.60
C LEU A 9 -23.04 -14.44 -11.27
N ILE A 10 -21.83 -13.94 -11.63
CA ILE A 10 -20.76 -14.76 -12.20
C ILE A 10 -20.27 -15.79 -11.19
N ASN A 11 -20.08 -15.40 -9.91
CA ASN A 11 -19.59 -16.30 -8.87
C ASN A 11 -20.62 -17.38 -8.47
N GLN A 12 -21.87 -17.25 -8.88
CA GLN A 12 -22.87 -18.31 -8.77
C GLN A 12 -22.78 -19.34 -9.91
N GLN A 13 -22.11 -19.02 -11.01
CA GLN A 13 -21.97 -19.94 -12.16
C GLN A 13 -20.99 -21.07 -11.88
N GLU A 14 -21.10 -22.16 -12.63
CA GLU A 14 -20.09 -23.22 -12.67
C GLU A 14 -18.97 -22.82 -13.66
N PRO A 15 -17.70 -23.11 -13.38
CA PRO A 15 -16.58 -22.73 -14.25
C PRO A 15 -16.47 -23.62 -15.49
N THR A 16 -17.45 -23.55 -16.37
CA THR A 16 -17.58 -24.36 -17.59
C THR A 16 -16.47 -24.15 -18.61
N PHE A 17 -15.64 -23.12 -18.43
CA PHE A 17 -14.40 -22.90 -19.19
C PHE A 17 -13.25 -23.80 -18.76
N LEU A 18 -13.35 -24.51 -17.62
CA LEU A 18 -12.38 -25.50 -17.17
C LEU A 18 -12.79 -26.91 -17.60
N GLN A 19 -11.80 -27.76 -17.85
CA GLN A 19 -12.04 -29.17 -18.12
C GLN A 19 -12.42 -29.91 -16.84
N ALA A 20 -13.37 -30.85 -16.96
CA ALA A 20 -13.74 -31.73 -15.84
C ALA A 20 -12.56 -32.63 -15.44
N ALA A 21 -12.36 -32.80 -14.14
CA ALA A 21 -11.36 -33.72 -13.62
C ALA A 21 -11.80 -35.19 -13.76
N ALA A 22 -10.83 -36.12 -13.71
CA ALA A 22 -11.07 -37.55 -13.90
C ALA A 22 -12.06 -38.16 -12.88
N HIS A 23 -12.14 -37.63 -11.67
CA HIS A 23 -13.03 -38.14 -10.61
C HIS A 23 -14.08 -37.13 -10.14
N LYS A 24 -13.68 -35.95 -9.67
CA LYS A 24 -14.61 -34.93 -9.16
C LYS A 24 -13.99 -33.54 -9.28
N GLY A 25 -14.81 -32.56 -9.69
CA GLY A 25 -14.42 -31.16 -9.83
C GLY A 25 -13.79 -30.86 -11.19
N TYR A 26 -12.94 -29.86 -11.25
CA TYR A 26 -12.31 -29.35 -12.48
C TYR A 26 -10.80 -29.49 -12.40
N ILE A 27 -10.12 -29.59 -13.55
CA ILE A 27 -8.66 -29.59 -13.62
C ILE A 27 -8.14 -28.20 -13.19
N CYS A 28 -7.17 -28.18 -12.27
CA CYS A 28 -6.59 -26.92 -11.81
C CYS A 28 -5.86 -26.21 -12.97
N PRO A 29 -6.20 -24.94 -13.27
CA PRO A 29 -5.59 -24.22 -14.39
C PRO A 29 -4.12 -23.84 -14.16
N ILE A 30 -3.61 -23.96 -12.92
CA ILE A 30 -2.23 -23.62 -12.58
C ILE A 30 -1.32 -24.86 -12.63
N CYS A 31 -1.68 -25.94 -11.92
CA CYS A 31 -0.80 -27.10 -11.76
C CYS A 31 -1.28 -28.38 -12.46
N GLY A 32 -2.49 -28.35 -13.06
CA GLY A 32 -3.05 -29.51 -13.75
C GLY A 32 -3.61 -30.61 -12.83
N GLN A 33 -3.73 -30.39 -11.51
CA GLN A 33 -4.34 -31.35 -10.57
C GLN A 33 -5.71 -31.79 -11.08
N GLY A 34 -5.97 -33.09 -11.08
CA GLY A 34 -7.21 -33.70 -11.56
C GLY A 34 -7.15 -34.22 -13.00
N SER A 35 -6.06 -34.02 -13.74
CA SER A 35 -5.92 -34.44 -15.14
C SER A 35 -5.72 -35.96 -15.31
N THR A 36 -5.00 -36.61 -14.40
CA THR A 36 -4.64 -38.05 -14.52
C THR A 36 -5.05 -38.90 -13.35
N LYS A 37 -4.89 -38.45 -12.13
CA LYS A 37 -5.29 -39.15 -10.89
C LYS A 37 -5.67 -38.13 -9.81
N GLY A 38 -6.66 -38.47 -8.98
CA GLY A 38 -7.09 -37.66 -7.83
C GLY A 38 -8.30 -36.77 -8.12
N GLN A 39 -8.72 -36.04 -7.11
CA GLN A 39 -9.80 -35.07 -7.22
C GLN A 39 -9.26 -33.75 -7.77
N GLY A 40 -10.00 -33.13 -8.68
CA GLY A 40 -9.75 -31.79 -9.14
C GLY A 40 -10.11 -30.73 -8.11
N ILE A 41 -10.05 -29.45 -8.52
CA ILE A 41 -10.52 -28.34 -7.68
C ILE A 41 -12.03 -28.41 -7.55
N THR A 42 -12.53 -28.18 -6.33
CA THR A 42 -13.97 -28.21 -6.01
C THR A 42 -14.36 -26.96 -5.23
N LYS A 43 -15.63 -26.56 -5.39
CA LYS A 43 -16.21 -25.41 -4.67
C LYS A 43 -16.35 -25.74 -3.19
N ASP A 44 -15.89 -24.87 -2.33
CA ASP A 44 -16.06 -24.97 -0.90
C ASP A 44 -17.37 -24.31 -0.41
N ARG A 45 -17.60 -24.27 0.90
CA ARG A 45 -18.80 -23.66 1.51
C ARG A 45 -18.86 -22.14 1.35
N THR A 46 -17.74 -21.49 1.04
CA THR A 46 -17.65 -20.04 0.84
C THR A 46 -17.81 -19.64 -0.61
N GLY A 47 -17.96 -20.61 -1.52
CA GLY A 47 -18.15 -20.36 -2.94
C GLY A 47 -16.84 -20.31 -3.76
N HIS A 48 -15.69 -20.56 -3.13
CA HIS A 48 -14.38 -20.55 -3.78
C HIS A 48 -13.92 -21.96 -4.16
N TYR A 49 -13.10 -22.06 -5.20
CA TYR A 49 -12.45 -23.29 -5.64
C TYR A 49 -11.04 -23.40 -5.05
N LYS A 50 -10.72 -24.57 -4.49
CA LYS A 50 -9.45 -24.82 -3.82
C LYS A 50 -8.67 -25.93 -4.51
N CYS A 51 -7.39 -25.69 -4.78
CA CYS A 51 -6.42 -26.70 -5.17
C CYS A 51 -5.53 -27.07 -3.97
N PHE A 52 -5.42 -28.36 -3.66
CA PHE A 52 -4.60 -28.85 -2.53
C PHE A 52 -3.12 -29.00 -2.89
N ASP A 53 -2.76 -29.10 -4.17
CA ASP A 53 -1.39 -29.28 -4.62
C ASP A 53 -0.63 -27.95 -4.75
N CYS A 54 -1.23 -26.92 -5.40
CA CYS A 54 -0.58 -25.63 -5.60
C CYS A 54 -1.08 -24.50 -4.69
N GLY A 55 -2.06 -24.80 -3.81
CA GLY A 55 -2.60 -23.81 -2.89
C GLY A 55 -3.55 -22.77 -3.52
N LEU A 56 -3.94 -22.93 -4.80
CA LEU A 56 -4.92 -22.04 -5.45
C LEU A 56 -6.19 -21.96 -4.60
N TYR A 57 -6.65 -20.74 -4.33
CA TYR A 57 -7.93 -20.43 -3.71
C TYR A 57 -8.52 -19.23 -4.44
N ALA A 58 -9.58 -19.44 -5.21
CA ALA A 58 -10.08 -18.46 -6.17
C ALA A 58 -11.59 -18.58 -6.36
N ASP A 59 -12.27 -17.45 -6.63
CA ASP A 59 -13.64 -17.43 -7.09
C ASP A 59 -13.73 -17.72 -8.61
N VAL A 60 -14.92 -17.70 -9.20
CA VAL A 60 -15.12 -18.04 -10.63
C VAL A 60 -14.46 -17.02 -11.55
N ILE A 61 -14.42 -15.73 -11.15
CA ILE A 61 -13.81 -14.65 -11.95
C ILE A 61 -12.28 -14.80 -11.95
N GLU A 62 -11.70 -15.02 -10.77
CA GLU A 62 -10.26 -15.24 -10.63
C GLU A 62 -9.81 -16.53 -11.33
N LEU A 63 -10.63 -17.60 -11.27
CA LEU A 63 -10.37 -18.84 -12.03
C LEU A 63 -10.37 -18.58 -13.53
N TYR A 64 -11.32 -17.78 -14.02
CA TYR A 64 -11.36 -17.39 -15.43
C TYR A 64 -10.08 -16.64 -15.83
N GLY A 65 -9.66 -15.68 -15.01
CA GLY A 65 -8.40 -14.97 -15.20
C GLY A 65 -7.19 -15.90 -15.25
N LYS A 66 -7.09 -16.85 -14.32
CA LYS A 66 -5.98 -17.83 -14.28
C LYS A 66 -5.98 -18.76 -15.48
N ALA A 67 -7.15 -19.19 -15.94
CA ALA A 67 -7.30 -20.04 -17.12
C ALA A 67 -6.99 -19.29 -18.43
N SER A 68 -7.30 -18.00 -18.49
CA SER A 68 -7.14 -17.16 -19.68
C SER A 68 -5.82 -16.35 -19.70
N GLY A 69 -5.03 -16.40 -18.62
CA GLY A 69 -3.76 -15.65 -18.50
C GLY A 69 -3.97 -14.13 -18.33
N ILE A 70 -5.07 -13.73 -17.69
CA ILE A 70 -5.44 -12.34 -17.44
C ILE A 70 -5.14 -12.03 -15.96
N ASP A 71 -4.28 -11.05 -15.69
CA ASP A 71 -3.90 -10.69 -14.32
C ASP A 71 -4.72 -9.53 -13.73
N ASP A 72 -5.25 -8.62 -14.57
CA ASP A 72 -6.06 -7.50 -14.12
C ASP A 72 -7.50 -7.90 -13.80
N TYR A 73 -7.93 -7.68 -12.55
CA TYR A 73 -9.26 -8.10 -12.08
C TYR A 73 -10.42 -7.44 -12.83
N ASN A 74 -10.28 -6.19 -13.26
CA ASN A 74 -11.35 -5.52 -14.02
C ASN A 74 -11.54 -6.18 -15.40
N THR A 75 -10.44 -6.57 -16.03
CA THR A 75 -10.45 -7.31 -17.29
C THR A 75 -10.97 -8.73 -17.08
N GLN A 76 -10.61 -9.40 -15.99
CA GLN A 76 -11.16 -10.71 -15.62
C GLN A 76 -12.69 -10.64 -15.47
N LEU A 77 -13.22 -9.64 -14.78
CA LEU A 77 -14.65 -9.45 -14.58
C LEU A 77 -15.39 -9.19 -15.91
N GLN A 78 -14.82 -8.35 -16.78
CA GLN A 78 -15.41 -8.05 -18.09
C GLN A 78 -15.43 -9.27 -19.00
N GLU A 79 -14.34 -9.99 -19.09
CA GLU A 79 -14.22 -11.18 -19.94
C GLU A 79 -15.06 -12.35 -19.38
N ALA A 80 -15.09 -12.55 -18.07
CA ALA A 80 -15.97 -13.55 -17.45
C ALA A 80 -17.46 -13.19 -17.63
N ALA A 81 -17.84 -11.91 -17.51
CA ALA A 81 -19.19 -11.45 -17.79
C ALA A 81 -19.58 -11.73 -19.25
N ALA A 82 -18.68 -11.45 -20.20
CA ALA A 82 -18.91 -11.76 -21.62
C ALA A 82 -19.05 -13.28 -21.86
N TYR A 83 -18.22 -14.10 -21.19
CA TYR A 83 -18.30 -15.56 -21.29
C TYR A 83 -19.65 -16.13 -20.83
N TYR A 84 -20.19 -15.59 -19.73
CA TYR A 84 -21.50 -16.01 -19.19
C TYR A 84 -22.68 -15.21 -19.76
N ALA A 85 -22.48 -14.42 -20.81
CA ALA A 85 -23.50 -13.57 -21.46
C ALA A 85 -24.19 -12.58 -20.49
N ILE A 86 -23.45 -12.08 -19.51
CA ILE A 86 -23.91 -11.08 -18.54
C ILE A 86 -23.53 -9.69 -19.04
N THR A 87 -24.54 -8.83 -19.27
CA THR A 87 -24.33 -7.47 -19.78
C THR A 87 -24.00 -6.51 -18.63
N LEU A 88 -22.82 -5.92 -18.67
CA LEU A 88 -22.41 -4.83 -17.76
C LEU A 88 -22.91 -3.48 -18.29
N ASP A 89 -23.42 -2.61 -17.40
CA ASP A 89 -23.79 -1.25 -17.75
C ASP A 89 -22.53 -0.45 -18.06
N SER A 90 -22.45 0.07 -19.30
CA SER A 90 -21.33 0.91 -19.71
C SER A 90 -21.45 2.29 -19.09
N TYR A 91 -20.43 2.72 -18.36
CA TYR A 91 -20.31 4.10 -17.89
C TYR A 91 -19.96 4.99 -19.08
N HIS A 92 -20.94 5.69 -19.65
CA HIS A 92 -20.69 6.68 -20.69
C HIS A 92 -20.01 7.91 -20.10
N ARG A 93 -18.74 8.11 -20.41
CA ARG A 93 -18.12 9.43 -20.55
C ARG A 93 -18.01 9.73 -22.03
N SER A 94 -18.93 10.53 -22.52
CA SER A 94 -18.94 11.00 -23.91
C SER A 94 -17.84 12.02 -24.13
N THR A 95 -16.88 11.70 -24.99
CA THR A 95 -16.03 12.64 -25.73
C THR A 95 -15.89 12.19 -27.19
N PRO A 96 -15.77 13.12 -28.17
CA PRO A 96 -15.91 12.82 -29.60
C PRO A 96 -14.72 12.07 -30.27
N GLN A 97 -14.05 11.19 -29.55
CA GLN A 97 -12.88 10.43 -30.03
C GLN A 97 -13.14 8.91 -30.17
N GLU A 98 -14.38 8.47 -30.00
CA GLU A 98 -14.70 7.04 -29.89
C GLU A 98 -14.80 6.30 -31.24
N ASP A 99 -15.14 6.97 -32.34
CA ASP A 99 -15.37 6.29 -33.63
C ASP A 99 -14.12 5.59 -34.21
N PHE A 100 -12.92 6.09 -33.93
CA PHE A 100 -11.69 5.48 -34.44
C PHE A 100 -11.18 4.31 -33.61
N ARG A 101 -11.53 4.29 -32.31
CA ARG A 101 -11.17 3.21 -31.40
C ARG A 101 -12.09 1.99 -31.55
N GLU A 102 -13.36 2.21 -31.78
CA GLU A 102 -14.34 1.13 -32.01
C GLU A 102 -14.10 0.40 -33.33
N GLU A 103 -13.75 1.10 -34.40
CA GLU A 103 -13.44 0.49 -35.70
C GLU A 103 -12.17 -0.39 -35.64
N TYR A 104 -11.14 0.07 -34.89
CA TYR A 104 -9.90 -0.68 -34.67
C TYR A 104 -10.10 -1.89 -33.73
N GLN A 105 -10.88 -1.72 -32.66
CA GLN A 105 -11.24 -2.79 -31.72
C GLN A 105 -12.18 -3.82 -32.37
N ASN A 106 -13.10 -3.40 -33.22
CA ASN A 106 -14.01 -4.27 -33.94
C ASN A 106 -13.30 -5.06 -35.05
N GLN A 107 -12.30 -4.51 -35.71
CA GLN A 107 -11.45 -5.27 -36.61
C GLN A 107 -10.63 -6.35 -35.89
N LEU A 108 -10.11 -6.07 -34.69
CA LEU A 108 -9.43 -7.06 -33.86
C LEU A 108 -10.37 -8.15 -33.30
N LYS A 109 -11.65 -7.82 -33.04
CA LYS A 109 -12.66 -8.80 -32.61
C LYS A 109 -13.10 -9.70 -33.75
N ASN A 110 -13.29 -9.17 -34.95
CA ASN A 110 -13.69 -9.96 -36.11
C ASN A 110 -12.61 -10.98 -36.53
N GLU A 111 -11.33 -10.69 -36.32
CA GLU A 111 -10.25 -11.66 -36.55
C GLU A 111 -10.22 -12.79 -35.49
N ARG A 112 -10.76 -12.59 -34.26
CA ARG A 112 -10.87 -13.64 -33.23
C ARG A 112 -12.06 -14.58 -33.42
N TYR A 113 -13.16 -14.12 -34.03
CA TYR A 113 -14.38 -14.95 -34.24
C TYR A 113 -14.31 -15.88 -35.44
N THR A 114 -13.35 -15.73 -36.35
CA THR A 114 -13.19 -16.61 -37.53
C THR A 114 -12.35 -17.86 -37.27
N HIS A 115 -11.84 -18.08 -36.05
CA HIS A 115 -10.97 -19.22 -35.73
C HIS A 115 -11.62 -20.42 -35.02
N ASN A 116 -12.95 -20.42 -34.81
CA ASN A 116 -13.65 -21.58 -34.25
C ASN A 116 -14.72 -22.13 -35.16
N SER A 117 -14.35 -22.70 -36.27
CA SER A 117 -14.98 -23.85 -36.93
C SER A 117 -14.26 -24.10 -38.26
N ILE A 118 -13.50 -25.16 -38.31
CA ILE A 118 -13.34 -26.12 -39.42
C ILE A 118 -12.02 -26.87 -39.18
N HIS A 119 -12.14 -28.11 -38.80
CA HIS A 119 -11.05 -29.09 -38.98
C HIS A 119 -10.88 -29.28 -40.49
N THR A 120 -9.76 -28.77 -41.02
CA THR A 120 -9.10 -29.29 -42.22
C THR A 120 -7.71 -28.72 -42.31
N ASP A 121 -6.72 -29.56 -42.50
CA ASP A 121 -5.32 -29.36 -42.90
C ASP A 121 -4.71 -27.98 -42.64
N THR A 122 -4.02 -27.85 -41.55
CA THR A 122 -3.13 -26.71 -41.24
C THR A 122 -1.87 -26.80 -42.12
N GLN A 123 -1.90 -26.20 -43.28
CA GLN A 123 -0.70 -25.60 -43.84
C GLN A 123 -0.31 -24.45 -42.89
N GLN A 124 0.77 -24.60 -42.16
CA GLN A 124 1.39 -23.47 -41.39
C GLN A 124 1.69 -22.37 -42.40
N GLU A 125 0.94 -21.27 -42.37
CA GLU A 125 1.30 -20.05 -43.12
C GLU A 125 2.72 -19.66 -42.70
N GLN A 126 3.65 -19.64 -43.66
CA GLN A 126 4.99 -19.20 -43.39
C GLN A 126 4.98 -17.74 -42.95
N PRO A 127 5.73 -17.37 -41.89
CA PRO A 127 5.78 -15.99 -41.41
C PRO A 127 6.20 -15.06 -42.55
N GLN A 128 5.53 -13.92 -42.70
CA GLN A 128 5.86 -12.90 -43.70
C GLN A 128 7.34 -12.48 -43.56
N ASP A 129 8.10 -12.58 -44.66
CA ASP A 129 9.50 -12.15 -44.74
C ASP A 129 9.59 -10.66 -45.06
N PHE A 130 10.14 -9.87 -44.11
CA PHE A 130 10.35 -8.43 -44.25
C PHE A 130 11.74 -8.06 -44.78
N THR A 131 12.57 -9.02 -45.19
CA THR A 131 13.91 -8.77 -45.76
C THR A 131 13.89 -7.77 -46.95
N PRO A 132 12.88 -7.80 -47.87
CA PRO A 132 12.79 -6.78 -48.92
C PRO A 132 12.62 -5.36 -48.37
N LEU A 133 11.78 -5.18 -47.35
CA LEU A 133 11.56 -3.88 -46.68
C LEU A 133 12.85 -3.40 -45.99
N TYR A 134 13.63 -4.28 -45.39
CA TYR A 134 14.91 -3.93 -44.76
C TYR A 134 15.92 -3.42 -45.77
N ARG A 135 16.00 -4.04 -46.95
CA ARG A 135 16.88 -3.58 -48.06
C ARG A 135 16.44 -2.22 -48.59
N GLU A 136 15.15 -2.00 -48.79
CA GLU A 136 14.59 -0.72 -49.19
C GLU A 136 14.91 0.37 -48.16
N ALA A 137 14.66 0.12 -46.88
CA ALA A 137 14.93 1.04 -45.80
C ALA A 137 16.43 1.35 -45.66
N ALA A 138 17.30 0.33 -45.74
CA ALA A 138 18.74 0.48 -45.65
C ALA A 138 19.30 1.38 -46.77
N ALA A 139 18.75 1.27 -47.99
CA ALA A 139 19.16 2.15 -49.12
C ALA A 139 18.82 3.62 -48.89
N GLN A 140 17.87 3.93 -47.98
CA GLN A 140 17.41 5.30 -47.70
C GLN A 140 17.97 5.85 -46.37
N ILE A 141 18.86 5.14 -45.66
CA ILE A 141 19.35 5.54 -44.33
C ILE A 141 20.07 6.92 -44.36
N GLY A 142 20.70 7.28 -45.47
CA GLY A 142 21.36 8.58 -45.66
C GLY A 142 20.39 9.78 -45.71
N GLN A 143 19.08 9.58 -45.77
CA GLN A 143 18.07 10.64 -45.83
C GLN A 143 17.66 11.13 -44.41
N THR A 144 18.23 10.59 -43.35
CA THR A 144 17.96 10.99 -41.97
C THR A 144 19.22 11.08 -41.14
N ASP A 145 19.27 12.04 -40.21
CA ASP A 145 20.32 12.20 -39.20
C ASP A 145 19.96 11.51 -37.87
N TYR A 146 18.83 10.81 -37.81
CA TYR A 146 18.32 10.24 -36.57
C TYR A 146 19.27 9.25 -35.91
N PRO A 147 19.97 8.32 -36.62
CA PRO A 147 20.97 7.47 -36.01
C PRO A 147 22.10 8.25 -35.35
N GLN A 148 22.61 9.29 -36.02
CA GLN A 148 23.68 10.16 -35.47
C GLN A 148 23.22 10.90 -34.22
N ARG A 149 21.98 11.43 -34.22
CA ARG A 149 21.37 12.04 -33.01
C ARG A 149 21.22 11.06 -31.86
N ARG A 150 21.17 9.75 -32.16
CA ARG A 150 21.14 8.66 -31.19
C ARG A 150 22.51 8.08 -30.86
N GLY A 151 23.58 8.70 -31.35
CA GLY A 151 24.96 8.28 -31.10
C GLY A 151 25.41 7.02 -31.84
N LEU A 152 24.66 6.57 -32.87
CA LEU A 152 24.97 5.35 -33.62
C LEU A 152 25.86 5.67 -34.81
N SER A 153 26.89 4.86 -35.06
CA SER A 153 27.77 4.93 -36.21
C SER A 153 27.14 4.37 -37.49
N ALA A 154 27.68 4.76 -38.64
CA ALA A 154 27.30 4.18 -39.93
C ALA A 154 27.62 2.67 -40.00
N GLU A 155 28.68 2.26 -39.32
CA GLU A 155 29.09 0.85 -39.24
C GLU A 155 28.04 0.00 -38.48
N THR A 156 27.60 0.45 -37.31
CA THR A 156 26.52 -0.17 -36.53
C THR A 156 25.23 -0.26 -37.33
N CYS A 157 24.85 0.85 -38.02
CA CYS A 157 23.66 0.84 -38.87
C CYS A 157 23.75 -0.18 -40.00
N LYS A 158 24.91 -0.30 -40.64
CA LYS A 158 25.15 -1.29 -41.69
C LYS A 158 25.15 -2.71 -41.17
N ARG A 159 25.81 -2.99 -40.04
CA ARG A 159 25.90 -4.32 -39.41
C ARG A 159 24.51 -4.87 -39.08
N TYR A 160 23.63 -4.04 -38.52
CA TYR A 160 22.29 -4.45 -38.10
C TYR A 160 21.19 -4.12 -39.14
N GLN A 161 21.58 -3.76 -40.37
CA GLN A 161 20.66 -3.45 -41.47
C GLN A 161 19.60 -2.40 -41.09
N ILE A 162 19.99 -1.43 -40.25
CA ILE A 162 19.11 -0.34 -39.84
C ILE A 162 18.86 0.55 -41.05
N GLY A 163 17.58 0.88 -41.27
CA GLY A 163 17.18 1.66 -42.44
C GLY A 163 16.19 2.78 -42.11
N TYR A 164 15.84 3.55 -43.11
CA TYR A 164 14.90 4.65 -43.00
C TYR A 164 13.84 4.62 -44.08
N LEU A 165 12.59 4.86 -43.72
CA LEU A 165 11.48 5.02 -44.64
C LEU A 165 10.78 6.37 -44.38
N PRO A 166 10.82 7.31 -45.33
CA PRO A 166 10.25 8.66 -45.14
C PRO A 166 8.72 8.65 -45.06
N ALA A 167 8.08 7.66 -45.66
CA ALA A 167 6.62 7.55 -45.76
C ALA A 167 6.11 6.16 -45.35
N TRP A 168 6.63 5.65 -44.22
CA TRP A 168 6.20 4.35 -43.71
C TRP A 168 4.73 4.36 -43.25
N LYS A 169 4.04 3.25 -43.52
CA LYS A 169 2.69 2.97 -43.02
C LYS A 169 2.68 1.64 -42.26
N HIS A 170 1.89 1.58 -41.20
CA HIS A 170 1.75 0.34 -40.45
C HIS A 170 1.14 -0.76 -41.31
N PRO A 171 1.71 -1.97 -41.42
CA PRO A 171 1.22 -3.03 -42.30
C PRO A 171 -0.24 -3.42 -42.06
N LYS A 172 -0.67 -3.41 -40.79
CA LYS A 172 -2.05 -3.73 -40.39
C LYS A 172 -3.00 -2.53 -40.36
N ALA A 173 -2.52 -1.31 -40.66
CA ALA A 173 -3.33 -0.09 -40.72
C ALA A 173 -2.96 0.73 -41.95
N PRO A 174 -3.22 0.25 -43.17
CA PRO A 174 -2.80 0.90 -44.43
C PRO A 174 -3.51 2.24 -44.68
N LYS A 175 -4.63 2.52 -44.01
CA LYS A 175 -5.33 3.80 -44.04
C LYS A 175 -4.74 4.85 -43.10
N ALA A 176 -3.87 4.47 -42.14
CA ALA A 176 -3.22 5.41 -41.25
C ALA A 176 -2.30 6.38 -42.00
N PRO A 177 -2.12 7.62 -41.51
CA PRO A 177 -1.17 8.58 -42.09
C PRO A 177 0.23 7.99 -42.15
N SER A 178 0.94 8.22 -43.25
CA SER A 178 2.37 7.86 -43.33
C SER A 178 3.21 8.75 -42.41
N SER A 179 4.30 8.18 -41.90
CA SER A 179 5.24 8.92 -41.06
C SER A 179 6.67 8.45 -41.31
N PRO A 180 7.68 9.34 -41.10
CA PRO A 180 9.08 8.97 -41.25
C PRO A 180 9.53 8.07 -40.14
N ARG A 181 10.08 6.88 -40.48
CA ARG A 181 10.46 5.87 -39.50
C ARG A 181 11.85 5.32 -39.70
N LEU A 182 12.58 5.20 -38.59
CA LEU A 182 13.74 4.33 -38.53
C LEU A 182 13.24 2.89 -38.42
N ILE A 183 13.74 2.01 -39.27
CA ILE A 183 13.42 0.59 -39.29
C ILE A 183 14.58 -0.17 -38.67
N ILE A 184 14.34 -0.87 -37.58
CA ILE A 184 15.33 -1.70 -36.89
C ILE A 184 14.86 -3.14 -37.02
N PRO A 185 15.50 -3.99 -37.84
CA PRO A 185 15.20 -5.40 -37.96
C PRO A 185 15.40 -6.12 -36.62
N ILE A 186 14.44 -6.98 -36.23
CA ILE A 186 14.54 -7.86 -35.08
C ILE A 186 14.75 -9.30 -35.54
N SER A 187 13.99 -9.73 -36.52
CA SER A 187 14.13 -11.03 -37.20
C SER A 187 13.73 -10.87 -38.66
N ARG A 188 13.75 -11.96 -39.45
CA ARG A 188 13.22 -11.93 -40.80
C ARG A 188 11.73 -11.55 -40.87
N SER A 189 10.99 -11.88 -39.80
CA SER A 189 9.54 -11.71 -39.70
C SER A 189 9.09 -10.67 -38.65
N SER A 190 10.02 -9.86 -38.12
CA SER A 190 9.67 -8.80 -37.15
C SER A 190 10.66 -7.64 -37.20
N TYR A 191 10.16 -6.43 -37.02
CA TYR A 191 10.96 -5.22 -36.95
C TYR A 191 10.32 -4.16 -36.05
N LEU A 192 11.13 -3.22 -35.59
CA LEU A 192 10.71 -2.04 -34.88
C LEU A 192 10.70 -0.85 -35.85
N ALA A 193 9.59 -0.13 -35.94
CA ALA A 193 9.47 1.15 -36.65
C ALA A 193 9.40 2.30 -35.65
N ARG A 194 10.44 3.16 -35.61
CA ARG A 194 10.54 4.26 -34.68
C ARG A 194 10.43 5.60 -35.38
N ASP A 195 9.56 6.49 -34.86
CA ASP A 195 9.38 7.83 -35.41
C ASP A 195 10.65 8.65 -35.26
N THR A 196 11.06 9.34 -36.36
CA THR A 196 12.31 10.08 -36.42
C THR A 196 12.14 11.58 -36.22
N ARG A 197 10.90 12.07 -36.12
CA ARG A 197 10.61 13.50 -35.91
C ARG A 197 11.08 13.94 -34.52
N SER A 198 11.54 15.18 -34.44
CA SER A 198 12.00 15.79 -33.17
C SER A 198 10.84 16.22 -32.28
N GLU A 199 9.74 16.67 -32.90
CA GLU A 199 8.55 17.13 -32.20
C GLU A 199 7.37 16.22 -32.58
N LEU A 200 6.72 15.69 -31.57
CA LEU A 200 5.53 14.84 -31.70
C LEU A 200 4.40 15.44 -30.89
N THR A 201 3.18 15.37 -31.42
CA THR A 201 1.99 15.66 -30.63
C THR A 201 1.79 14.56 -29.58
N GLN A 202 0.99 14.84 -28.54
CA GLN A 202 0.69 13.87 -27.47
C GLN A 202 0.09 12.56 -28.02
N GLU A 203 -0.71 12.65 -29.08
CA GLU A 203 -1.26 11.49 -29.79
C GLU A 203 -0.16 10.72 -30.53
N GLN A 204 0.75 11.40 -31.21
CA GLN A 204 1.88 10.79 -31.95
C GLN A 204 2.90 10.12 -31.03
N GLU A 205 3.10 10.62 -29.81
CA GLU A 205 3.95 9.99 -28.79
C GLU A 205 3.49 8.57 -28.48
N ASN A 206 2.18 8.31 -28.44
CA ASN A 206 1.61 6.96 -28.22
C ASN A 206 2.01 5.96 -29.33
N TYR A 207 2.34 6.47 -30.53
CA TYR A 207 2.73 5.67 -31.70
C TYR A 207 4.19 5.86 -32.10
N LYS A 208 4.99 6.46 -31.25
CA LYS A 208 6.42 6.74 -31.50
C LYS A 208 7.22 5.47 -31.79
N LYS A 209 6.82 4.35 -31.22
CA LYS A 209 7.46 3.03 -31.34
C LYS A 209 6.41 2.01 -31.76
N GLN A 210 6.58 1.36 -32.90
CA GLN A 210 5.68 0.35 -33.43
C GLN A 210 6.45 -0.95 -33.70
N LEU A 211 6.02 -2.04 -33.07
CA LEU A 211 6.57 -3.36 -33.30
C LEU A 211 5.70 -4.11 -34.32
N CYS A 212 6.28 -4.48 -35.47
CA CYS A 212 5.59 -5.14 -36.55
C CYS A 212 5.99 -6.61 -36.64
N LYS A 213 5.00 -7.50 -36.78
CA LYS A 213 5.16 -8.96 -36.90
C LYS A 213 4.50 -9.49 -38.14
N GLY A 214 5.17 -10.44 -38.78
CA GLY A 214 4.70 -11.15 -39.98
C GLY A 214 3.95 -12.46 -39.70
N GLY A 215 3.68 -12.80 -38.41
CA GLY A 215 2.96 -14.03 -38.07
C GLY A 215 3.13 -14.44 -36.61
N SER A 216 2.46 -15.53 -36.21
CA SER A 216 2.64 -16.17 -34.90
C SER A 216 4.02 -16.85 -34.84
N GLY A 217 4.76 -16.66 -33.75
CA GLY A 217 6.11 -17.25 -33.56
C GLY A 217 7.29 -16.35 -33.93
N ALA A 218 7.05 -15.12 -34.46
CA ALA A 218 8.12 -14.15 -34.67
C ALA A 218 8.76 -13.72 -33.34
N SER A 219 10.09 -13.82 -33.22
CA SER A 219 10.83 -13.35 -32.04
C SER A 219 10.68 -11.84 -31.85
N TRP A 220 10.69 -11.40 -30.60
CA TRP A 220 10.72 -9.98 -30.21
C TRP A 220 12.09 -9.57 -29.68
N THR A 221 12.97 -10.53 -29.52
CA THR A 221 14.31 -10.32 -28.99
C THR A 221 15.23 -9.80 -30.10
N PHE A 222 15.59 -8.52 -30.01
CA PHE A 222 16.57 -7.93 -30.90
C PHE A 222 17.94 -8.55 -30.65
N ASN A 223 18.69 -8.82 -31.73
CA ASN A 223 20.04 -9.42 -31.71
C ASN A 223 20.09 -10.78 -30.97
N ARG A 224 19.04 -11.60 -31.11
CA ARG A 224 18.92 -12.90 -30.46
C ARG A 224 20.12 -13.82 -30.73
N GLU A 225 20.77 -13.69 -31.88
CA GLU A 225 21.92 -14.49 -32.27
C GLU A 225 23.08 -14.37 -31.27
N ALA A 226 23.20 -13.22 -30.60
CA ALA A 226 24.21 -13.00 -29.56
C ALA A 226 24.15 -14.03 -28.42
N LEU A 227 22.96 -14.61 -28.12
CA LEU A 227 22.85 -15.68 -27.12
C LEU A 227 23.76 -16.90 -27.42
N GLN A 228 24.07 -17.14 -28.72
CA GLN A 228 24.86 -18.26 -29.17
C GLN A 228 26.25 -17.88 -29.69
N THR A 229 26.45 -16.63 -30.06
CA THR A 229 27.68 -16.18 -30.77
C THR A 229 28.55 -15.23 -29.95
N ALA A 230 28.04 -14.68 -28.85
CA ALA A 230 28.79 -13.75 -28.01
C ALA A 230 29.96 -14.46 -27.31
N ASP A 231 31.09 -13.79 -27.23
CA ASP A 231 32.31 -14.21 -26.49
C ASP A 231 32.45 -13.48 -25.13
N LYS A 232 31.50 -12.56 -24.82
CA LYS A 232 31.43 -11.72 -23.62
C LYS A 232 30.07 -11.82 -22.98
N PRO A 233 29.93 -11.43 -21.70
CA PRO A 233 28.62 -11.34 -21.05
C PRO A 233 27.64 -10.47 -21.85
N ILE A 234 26.37 -10.90 -21.91
CA ILE A 234 25.37 -10.32 -22.79
C ILE A 234 24.44 -9.44 -21.96
N PHE A 235 24.38 -8.16 -22.28
CA PHE A 235 23.44 -7.22 -21.68
C PHE A 235 22.01 -7.51 -22.15
N VAL A 236 21.09 -7.59 -21.22
CA VAL A 236 19.65 -7.69 -21.47
C VAL A 236 19.02 -6.35 -21.15
N VAL A 237 18.56 -5.64 -22.19
CA VAL A 237 17.95 -4.30 -22.07
C VAL A 237 16.51 -4.30 -22.56
N GLU A 238 15.76 -3.22 -22.30
CA GLU A 238 14.39 -3.11 -22.75
C GLU A 238 14.28 -2.76 -24.24
N GLY A 239 15.01 -1.75 -24.70
CA GLY A 239 14.87 -1.18 -26.02
C GLY A 239 15.98 -1.55 -27.01
N ALA A 240 15.64 -1.68 -28.30
CA ALA A 240 16.64 -1.96 -29.34
C ALA A 240 17.69 -0.83 -29.48
N LEU A 241 17.34 0.44 -29.19
CA LEU A 241 18.32 1.53 -29.18
C LEU A 241 19.31 1.41 -28.02
N ASP A 242 18.89 0.88 -26.88
CA ASP A 242 19.74 0.67 -25.72
C ASP A 242 20.73 -0.47 -26.00
N ALA A 243 20.25 -1.56 -26.62
CA ALA A 243 21.13 -2.65 -27.08
C ALA A 243 22.17 -2.13 -28.10
N LEU A 244 21.72 -1.35 -29.09
CA LEU A 244 22.62 -0.75 -30.08
C LEU A 244 23.63 0.22 -29.43
N SER A 245 23.24 0.92 -28.36
CA SER A 245 24.14 1.82 -27.63
C SER A 245 25.23 1.08 -26.88
N ILE A 246 24.91 -0.06 -26.28
CA ILE A 246 25.89 -0.94 -25.63
C ILE A 246 26.83 -1.56 -26.66
N ILE A 247 26.30 -2.00 -27.81
CA ILE A 247 27.07 -2.55 -28.91
C ILE A 247 28.02 -1.49 -29.48
N GLU A 248 27.54 -0.25 -29.65
CA GLU A 248 28.36 0.89 -30.08
C GLU A 248 29.49 1.21 -29.07
N ALA A 249 29.28 0.89 -27.80
CA ALA A 249 30.28 1.00 -26.73
C ALA A 249 31.22 -0.23 -26.62
N GLY A 250 31.09 -1.23 -27.52
CA GLY A 250 31.96 -2.39 -27.59
C GLY A 250 31.50 -3.59 -26.76
N GLY A 251 30.27 -3.59 -26.26
CA GLY A 251 29.63 -4.72 -25.54
C GLY A 251 28.80 -5.61 -26.45
N GLU A 252 28.27 -6.70 -25.87
CA GLU A 252 27.26 -7.56 -26.49
C GLU A 252 25.92 -7.35 -25.81
N ALA A 253 24.85 -7.13 -26.58
CA ALA A 253 23.54 -6.82 -26.01
C ALA A 253 22.38 -7.37 -26.83
N ILE A 254 21.31 -7.74 -26.12
CA ILE A 254 20.00 -8.09 -26.68
C ILE A 254 18.94 -7.14 -26.11
N ALA A 255 17.84 -6.94 -26.83
CA ALA A 255 16.71 -6.19 -26.30
C ALA A 255 15.41 -6.99 -26.35
N LEU A 256 14.61 -6.88 -25.28
CA LEU A 256 13.32 -7.55 -25.14
C LEU A 256 12.21 -6.90 -25.98
N SER A 257 12.43 -5.70 -26.48
CA SER A 257 11.47 -4.81 -27.18
C SER A 257 10.31 -4.33 -26.29
N SER A 258 10.02 -5.01 -25.19
CA SER A 258 9.05 -4.62 -24.15
C SER A 258 9.25 -5.50 -22.91
N THR A 259 9.12 -4.94 -21.72
CA THR A 259 9.08 -5.69 -20.44
C THR A 259 7.96 -6.73 -20.39
N ALA A 260 6.86 -6.53 -21.14
CA ALA A 260 5.78 -7.51 -21.27
C ALA A 260 6.22 -8.82 -21.96
N TYR A 261 7.34 -8.82 -22.67
CA TYR A 261 7.83 -10.02 -23.40
C TYR A 261 8.72 -10.96 -22.56
N ILE A 262 8.96 -10.67 -21.29
CA ILE A 262 9.82 -11.52 -20.43
C ILE A 262 9.45 -13.00 -20.52
N ASN A 263 8.17 -13.35 -20.45
CA ASN A 263 7.73 -14.74 -20.58
C ASN A 263 8.05 -15.36 -21.95
N GLY A 264 8.02 -14.57 -23.01
CA GLY A 264 8.43 -14.98 -24.35
C GLY A 264 9.93 -15.24 -24.41
N PHE A 265 10.72 -14.32 -23.88
CA PHE A 265 12.18 -14.44 -23.79
C PHE A 265 12.60 -15.65 -22.95
N VAL A 266 11.97 -15.89 -21.81
CA VAL A 266 12.21 -17.10 -20.99
C VAL A 266 11.96 -18.39 -21.78
N ARG A 267 10.95 -18.43 -22.66
CA ARG A 267 10.75 -19.58 -23.57
C ARG A 267 11.88 -19.71 -24.57
N GLU A 268 12.34 -18.60 -25.15
CA GLU A 268 13.48 -18.60 -26.07
C GLU A 268 14.75 -19.13 -25.39
N LEU A 269 15.00 -18.74 -24.12
CA LEU A 269 16.12 -19.22 -23.32
C LEU A 269 16.03 -20.71 -22.97
N LYS A 270 14.81 -21.27 -22.80
CA LYS A 270 14.63 -22.72 -22.61
C LYS A 270 14.97 -23.53 -23.87
N GLU A 271 14.64 -22.98 -25.03
CA GLU A 271 14.92 -23.60 -26.31
C GLU A 271 16.40 -23.48 -26.68
N GLN A 272 17.02 -22.34 -26.40
CA GLN A 272 18.38 -21.98 -26.72
C GLN A 272 19.03 -21.24 -25.54
N PRO A 273 19.59 -21.96 -24.56
CA PRO A 273 20.28 -21.34 -23.43
C PRO A 273 21.48 -20.49 -23.90
N PRO A 274 21.75 -19.34 -23.27
CA PRO A 274 22.88 -18.51 -23.63
C PRO A 274 24.22 -19.20 -23.31
N GLN A 275 25.24 -18.95 -24.14
CA GLN A 275 26.60 -19.46 -23.91
C GLN A 275 27.38 -18.58 -22.92
N GLN A 276 26.98 -17.34 -22.74
CA GLN A 276 27.59 -16.37 -21.83
C GLN A 276 26.60 -15.96 -20.76
N PRO A 277 27.06 -15.53 -19.57
CA PRO A 277 26.18 -14.96 -18.54
C PRO A 277 25.42 -13.74 -19.03
N LEU A 278 24.22 -13.55 -18.47
CA LEU A 278 23.37 -12.42 -18.79
C LEU A 278 23.59 -11.26 -17.79
N LEU A 279 23.71 -10.04 -18.30
CA LEU A 279 23.79 -8.82 -17.51
C LEU A 279 22.45 -8.08 -17.59
N ILE A 280 21.68 -8.09 -16.51
CA ILE A 280 20.36 -7.43 -16.48
C ILE A 280 20.55 -5.93 -16.34
N ALA A 281 20.19 -5.20 -17.40
CA ALA A 281 20.36 -3.75 -17.55
C ALA A 281 19.08 -3.09 -18.10
N LEU A 282 17.92 -3.42 -17.50
CA LEU A 282 16.65 -2.78 -17.84
C LEU A 282 16.61 -1.32 -17.35
N ASP A 283 15.63 -0.54 -17.80
CA ASP A 283 15.52 0.88 -17.50
C ASP A 283 15.54 1.18 -15.98
N ASN A 284 16.07 2.34 -15.59
CA ASN A 284 16.23 2.74 -14.18
C ASN A 284 14.92 3.22 -13.52
N ASP A 285 13.79 3.09 -14.17
CA ASP A 285 12.49 3.42 -13.61
C ASP A 285 11.85 2.25 -12.81
N ASN A 286 10.71 2.52 -12.16
CA ASN A 286 10.03 1.52 -11.34
C ASN A 286 9.53 0.31 -12.15
N ALA A 287 9.16 0.50 -13.40
CA ALA A 287 8.71 -0.57 -14.29
C ALA A 287 9.88 -1.49 -14.66
N GLY A 288 11.02 -0.91 -15.03
CA GLY A 288 12.24 -1.64 -15.32
C GLY A 288 12.77 -2.41 -14.12
N LYS A 289 12.77 -1.81 -12.92
CA LYS A 289 13.17 -2.52 -11.68
C LYS A 289 12.29 -3.71 -11.36
N THR A 290 10.97 -3.56 -11.55
CA THR A 290 10.01 -4.67 -11.35
C THR A 290 10.22 -5.78 -12.38
N ALA A 291 10.44 -5.40 -13.62
CA ALA A 291 10.70 -6.33 -14.72
C ALA A 291 12.01 -7.10 -14.52
N ALA A 292 13.08 -6.42 -14.04
CA ALA A 292 14.35 -7.03 -13.69
C ALA A 292 14.18 -8.13 -12.63
N GLY A 293 13.46 -7.85 -11.54
CA GLY A 293 13.20 -8.85 -10.51
C GLY A 293 12.42 -10.07 -11.01
N LYS A 294 11.46 -9.87 -11.94
CA LYS A 294 10.75 -10.99 -12.59
C LYS A 294 11.69 -11.83 -13.45
N LEU A 295 12.55 -11.19 -14.25
CA LEU A 295 13.51 -11.88 -15.09
C LEU A 295 14.51 -12.68 -14.26
N GLU A 296 15.05 -12.09 -13.19
CA GLU A 296 15.98 -12.77 -12.26
C GLU A 296 15.38 -14.03 -11.66
N ALA A 297 14.12 -13.95 -11.21
CA ALA A 297 13.42 -15.11 -10.66
C ALA A 297 13.29 -16.26 -11.68
N GLU A 298 13.04 -15.93 -12.94
CA GLU A 298 12.95 -16.95 -14.01
C GLU A 298 14.31 -17.48 -14.43
N LEU A 299 15.35 -16.64 -14.51
CA LEU A 299 16.73 -17.10 -14.80
C LEU A 299 17.26 -18.01 -13.71
N THR A 300 16.94 -17.72 -12.44
CA THR A 300 17.28 -18.59 -11.30
C THR A 300 16.65 -19.97 -11.46
N LYS A 301 15.35 -20.04 -11.83
CA LYS A 301 14.66 -21.33 -12.09
C LYS A 301 15.29 -22.13 -13.23
N LEU A 302 15.84 -21.44 -14.22
CA LEU A 302 16.50 -22.06 -15.37
C LEU A 302 17.97 -22.38 -15.11
N SER A 303 18.52 -22.01 -13.96
CA SER A 303 19.96 -22.12 -13.64
C SER A 303 20.85 -21.42 -14.67
N ILE A 304 20.39 -20.33 -15.27
CA ILE A 304 21.15 -19.50 -16.20
C ILE A 304 21.94 -18.48 -15.38
N PRO A 305 23.29 -18.39 -15.53
CA PRO A 305 24.09 -17.39 -14.83
C PRO A 305 23.69 -15.97 -15.25
N PHE A 306 23.46 -15.09 -14.27
CA PHE A 306 23.16 -13.69 -14.52
C PHE A 306 23.71 -12.79 -13.42
N TYR A 307 23.88 -11.51 -13.73
CA TYR A 307 24.30 -10.47 -12.80
C TYR A 307 23.47 -9.21 -13.05
N ARG A 308 23.20 -8.46 -12.01
CA ARG A 308 22.55 -7.14 -12.14
C ARG A 308 23.63 -6.09 -12.35
N TYR A 309 23.75 -5.59 -13.56
CA TYR A 309 24.68 -4.51 -13.87
C TYR A 309 24.12 -3.61 -14.97
N ASN A 310 23.78 -2.36 -14.60
CA ASN A 310 23.25 -1.39 -15.55
C ASN A 310 24.31 -0.35 -15.93
N PRO A 311 24.80 -0.35 -17.18
CA PRO A 311 25.80 0.60 -17.64
C PRO A 311 25.26 2.01 -17.86
N ALA A 312 23.94 2.24 -17.72
CA ALA A 312 23.34 3.56 -17.82
C ALA A 312 23.74 4.49 -16.66
N GLY A 313 24.12 3.96 -15.49
CA GLY A 313 24.45 4.77 -14.31
C GLY A 313 23.25 5.59 -13.85
N ASP A 314 23.44 6.91 -13.70
CA ASP A 314 22.38 7.85 -13.27
C ASP A 314 21.42 8.25 -14.41
N TYR A 315 21.70 7.86 -15.64
CA TYR A 315 20.83 8.10 -16.79
C TYR A 315 19.67 7.11 -16.80
N LYS A 316 18.60 7.48 -17.49
CA LYS A 316 17.40 6.65 -17.60
C LYS A 316 17.72 5.32 -18.28
N ASP A 317 18.42 5.36 -19.40
CA ASP A 317 18.74 4.21 -20.23
C ASP A 317 20.15 4.35 -20.87
N ALA A 318 20.63 3.27 -21.50
CA ALA A 318 21.94 3.24 -22.12
C ALA A 318 22.06 4.19 -23.33
N ASN A 319 20.98 4.44 -24.07
CA ASN A 319 20.99 5.36 -25.19
C ASN A 319 21.12 6.82 -24.71
N GLU A 320 20.43 7.21 -23.65
CA GLU A 320 20.58 8.54 -23.06
C GLU A 320 22.04 8.76 -22.60
N ARG A 321 22.65 7.76 -21.94
CA ARG A 321 24.06 7.85 -21.56
C ARG A 321 24.99 7.94 -22.76
N LEU A 322 24.76 7.14 -23.82
CA LEU A 322 25.59 7.20 -25.04
C LEU A 322 25.64 8.62 -25.64
N ILE A 323 24.50 9.31 -25.62
CA ILE A 323 24.37 10.68 -26.18
C ILE A 323 25.09 11.71 -25.30
N ASN A 324 24.95 11.60 -23.97
CA ASN A 324 25.41 12.62 -23.02
C ASN A 324 26.80 12.34 -22.42
N ASP A 325 27.18 11.05 -22.27
CA ASP A 325 28.44 10.58 -21.68
C ASP A 325 28.94 9.29 -22.36
N ARG A 326 29.33 9.42 -23.62
CA ARG A 326 29.82 8.29 -24.42
C ARG A 326 31.04 7.60 -23.79
N ALA A 327 31.98 8.36 -23.26
CA ALA A 327 33.19 7.83 -22.65
C ALA A 327 32.87 7.04 -21.39
N GLY A 328 31.96 7.53 -20.56
CA GLY A 328 31.50 6.85 -19.37
C GLY A 328 30.72 5.56 -19.68
N LEU A 329 29.93 5.53 -20.76
CA LEU A 329 29.27 4.30 -21.20
C LEU A 329 30.28 3.26 -21.65
N ILE A 330 31.29 3.66 -22.48
CA ILE A 330 32.35 2.77 -22.93
C ILE A 330 33.11 2.16 -21.74
N ALA A 331 33.47 2.98 -20.75
CA ALA A 331 34.17 2.52 -19.55
C ALA A 331 33.29 1.54 -18.73
N ALA A 332 31.99 1.84 -18.59
CA ALA A 332 31.06 0.97 -17.89
C ALA A 332 30.87 -0.38 -18.60
N VAL A 333 30.71 -0.37 -19.92
CA VAL A 333 30.60 -1.59 -20.73
C VAL A 333 31.88 -2.42 -20.68
N ALA A 334 33.07 -1.79 -20.75
CA ALA A 334 34.35 -2.46 -20.63
C ALA A 334 34.53 -3.12 -19.24
N LYS A 335 34.12 -2.45 -18.17
CA LYS A 335 34.14 -2.99 -16.80
C LYS A 335 33.27 -4.25 -16.68
N ALA A 336 32.13 -4.29 -17.31
CA ALA A 336 31.22 -5.44 -17.31
C ALA A 336 31.78 -6.69 -18.02
N GLY A 337 32.84 -6.58 -18.80
CA GLY A 337 33.53 -7.71 -19.43
C GLY A 337 34.30 -8.62 -18.45
N SER A 338 34.52 -8.16 -17.20
CA SER A 338 35.17 -8.95 -16.14
C SER A 338 34.16 -9.47 -15.14
N LEU A 339 33.81 -10.77 -15.25
CA LEU A 339 32.87 -11.45 -14.34
C LEU A 339 33.37 -11.46 -12.88
N GLU A 340 34.68 -11.61 -12.67
CA GLU A 340 35.26 -11.62 -11.32
C GLU A 340 35.03 -10.27 -10.62
N GLN A 341 35.24 -9.15 -11.32
CA GLN A 341 34.98 -7.81 -10.77
C GLN A 341 33.51 -7.58 -10.46
N LEU A 342 32.59 -8.12 -11.27
CA LEU A 342 31.15 -8.04 -11.00
C LEU A 342 30.75 -8.84 -9.76
N GLN A 343 31.31 -10.04 -9.60
CA GLN A 343 31.08 -10.89 -8.41
C GLN A 343 31.61 -10.23 -7.13
N GLU A 344 32.81 -9.67 -7.19
CA GLU A 344 33.37 -8.92 -6.06
C GLU A 344 32.52 -7.70 -5.69
N GLN A 345 32.06 -6.95 -6.70
CA GLN A 345 31.21 -5.79 -6.48
C GLN A 345 29.87 -6.17 -5.84
N GLU A 346 29.18 -7.21 -6.36
CA GLU A 346 27.92 -7.68 -5.75
C GLU A 346 28.13 -8.20 -4.31
N ALA A 347 29.22 -8.91 -4.05
CA ALA A 347 29.56 -9.37 -2.70
C ALA A 347 29.83 -8.20 -1.76
N GLN A 348 30.50 -7.16 -2.23
CA GLN A 348 30.77 -5.93 -1.49
C GLN A 348 29.45 -5.18 -1.18
N GLU A 349 28.59 -4.97 -2.18
CA GLU A 349 27.29 -4.28 -2.02
C GLU A 349 26.38 -5.03 -1.02
N ARG A 350 26.31 -6.37 -1.11
CA ARG A 350 25.58 -7.20 -0.13
C ARG A 350 26.13 -7.07 1.26
N ARG A 351 27.45 -7.04 1.40
CA ARG A 351 28.12 -6.87 2.70
C ARG A 351 27.83 -5.49 3.29
N GLU A 352 27.94 -4.44 2.49
CA GLU A 352 27.65 -3.07 2.93
C GLU A 352 26.19 -2.90 3.35
N ALA A 353 25.24 -3.40 2.54
CA ALA A 353 23.82 -3.39 2.87
C ALA A 353 23.50 -4.17 4.16
N TYR A 354 24.18 -5.30 4.37
CA TYR A 354 24.05 -6.05 5.62
C TYR A 354 24.62 -5.29 6.82
N LEU A 355 25.80 -4.68 6.68
CA LEU A 355 26.45 -3.93 7.75
C LEU A 355 25.68 -2.65 8.13
N GLN A 356 24.94 -2.04 7.19
CA GLN A 356 24.05 -0.90 7.48
C GLN A 356 22.92 -1.27 8.46
N ASN A 357 22.58 -2.55 8.61
CA ASN A 357 21.62 -2.99 9.64
C ASN A 357 22.25 -3.24 11.00
N SER A 358 23.56 -3.05 11.14
CA SER A 358 24.25 -3.27 12.42
C SER A 358 23.94 -2.14 13.42
N ALA A 359 23.91 -2.47 14.71
CA ALA A 359 23.76 -1.46 15.76
C ALA A 359 24.85 -0.37 15.67
N ALA A 360 26.06 -0.73 15.21
CA ALA A 360 27.16 0.22 15.05
C ALA A 360 26.87 1.29 13.98
N ALA A 361 26.22 0.93 12.89
CA ALA A 361 25.82 1.87 11.83
C ALA A 361 24.79 2.91 12.31
N HIS A 362 23.98 2.55 13.32
CA HIS A 362 22.96 3.41 13.90
C HIS A 362 23.38 4.09 15.22
N LEU A 363 24.59 3.79 15.72
CA LEU A 363 25.03 4.27 17.03
C LEU A 363 25.12 5.81 17.09
N GLN A 364 25.61 6.45 16.04
CA GLN A 364 25.69 7.92 16.00
C GLN A 364 24.31 8.54 15.98
N ALA A 365 23.39 8.04 15.14
CA ALA A 365 22.01 8.51 15.12
C ALA A 365 21.29 8.28 16.46
N PHE A 366 21.63 7.21 17.18
CA PHE A 366 21.12 6.96 18.53
C PHE A 366 21.68 7.99 19.53
N ILE A 367 22.97 8.30 19.48
CA ILE A 367 23.61 9.32 20.35
C ILE A 367 23.02 10.71 20.06
N ASP A 368 22.87 11.06 18.78
CA ASP A 368 22.25 12.32 18.37
C ASP A 368 20.79 12.38 18.86
N GLY A 369 20.04 11.27 18.73
CA GLY A 369 18.69 11.13 19.27
C GLY A 369 18.62 11.29 20.79
N ILE A 370 19.59 10.80 21.57
CA ILE A 370 19.67 11.07 23.02
C ILE A 370 19.87 12.57 23.28
N THR A 371 20.76 13.21 22.52
CA THR A 371 21.02 14.64 22.66
C THR A 371 19.78 15.47 22.31
N ASP A 372 19.09 15.12 21.27
CA ASP A 372 17.83 15.74 20.87
C ASP A 372 16.70 15.43 21.87
N SER A 373 16.71 14.23 22.48
CA SER A 373 15.68 13.81 23.45
C SER A 373 15.78 14.53 24.80
N VAL A 374 16.89 15.18 25.09
CA VAL A 374 16.97 16.11 26.22
C VAL A 374 15.90 17.21 26.11
N ASN A 375 15.49 17.51 24.90
CA ASN A 375 14.39 18.43 24.60
C ASN A 375 13.05 17.71 24.34
N THR A 376 13.01 16.37 24.34
CA THR A 376 11.73 15.64 24.15
C THR A 376 10.93 15.74 25.44
N ARG A 377 9.94 16.61 25.41
CA ARG A 377 9.10 16.94 26.55
C ARG A 377 8.23 15.74 26.90
N VAL A 378 8.48 15.16 28.08
CA VAL A 378 7.49 14.28 28.71
C VAL A 378 6.22 15.11 28.95
N ILE A 379 5.06 14.60 28.58
CA ILE A 379 3.80 15.32 28.62
C ILE A 379 3.06 14.93 29.90
N PRO A 380 3.02 15.78 30.95
CA PRO A 380 2.30 15.47 32.17
C PRO A 380 0.81 15.31 31.91
N THR A 381 0.21 14.29 32.51
CA THR A 381 -1.25 14.07 32.44
C THR A 381 -2.03 15.09 33.26
N GLY A 382 -1.34 15.78 34.18
CA GLY A 382 -1.92 16.69 35.15
C GLY A 382 -2.38 16.00 36.44
N PHE A 383 -2.17 14.69 36.57
CA PHE A 383 -2.35 13.91 37.80
C PHE A 383 -0.97 13.48 38.32
N SER A 384 -0.54 14.05 39.43
CA SER A 384 0.85 13.98 39.89
C SER A 384 1.30 12.56 40.24
N ARG A 385 0.43 11.73 40.80
CA ARG A 385 0.74 10.32 41.10
C ARG A 385 0.74 9.45 39.84
N LEU A 386 -0.18 9.73 38.92
CA LEU A 386 -0.18 9.06 37.61
C LEU A 386 1.09 9.41 36.84
N ASP A 387 1.48 10.69 36.81
CA ASP A 387 2.71 11.14 36.18
C ASP A 387 3.95 10.46 36.80
N THR A 388 3.99 10.36 38.14
CA THR A 388 5.05 9.63 38.85
C THR A 388 5.09 8.15 38.46
N ALA A 389 3.93 7.49 38.33
CA ALA A 389 3.85 6.07 37.92
C ALA A 389 4.26 5.87 36.45
N LEU A 390 4.14 6.92 35.63
CA LEU A 390 4.54 6.94 34.23
C LEU A 390 5.93 7.57 33.98
N ASP A 391 6.75 7.73 35.03
CA ASP A 391 8.10 8.29 34.97
C ASP A 391 8.12 9.74 34.42
N GLY A 392 7.14 10.54 34.86
CA GLY A 392 7.00 11.97 34.57
C GLY A 392 5.81 12.34 33.69
N GLY A 393 5.16 11.38 33.03
CA GLY A 393 3.98 11.61 32.20
C GLY A 393 3.92 10.72 30.96
N LEU A 394 3.29 11.22 29.89
CA LEU A 394 3.16 10.51 28.63
C LEU A 394 4.37 10.75 27.73
N PHE A 395 4.83 9.70 27.08
CA PHE A 395 5.84 9.72 26.00
C PHE A 395 5.31 8.95 24.79
N GLU A 396 6.03 8.97 23.68
CA GLU A 396 5.61 8.24 22.47
C GLU A 396 5.27 6.79 22.81
N GLY A 397 4.07 6.35 22.47
CA GLY A 397 3.62 5.01 22.79
C GLY A 397 2.12 4.85 22.66
N LEU A 398 1.68 3.60 22.65
CA LEU A 398 0.27 3.25 22.67
C LEU A 398 -0.16 2.95 24.11
N TYR A 399 -1.03 3.79 24.65
CA TYR A 399 -1.69 3.68 25.94
C TYR A 399 -3.10 3.15 25.75
N ILE A 400 -3.47 2.10 26.45
CA ILE A 400 -4.83 1.59 26.40
C ILE A 400 -5.43 1.63 27.82
N CYS A 401 -6.52 2.42 27.95
CA CYS A 401 -7.26 2.55 29.20
C CYS A 401 -8.55 1.74 29.13
N GLY A 402 -8.64 0.69 29.96
CA GLY A 402 -9.80 -0.19 30.03
C GLY A 402 -10.60 -0.02 31.33
N ALA A 403 -11.90 -0.18 31.24
CA ALA A 403 -12.78 -0.28 32.41
C ALA A 403 -14.12 -0.93 32.04
N ILE A 404 -14.87 -1.31 33.06
CA ILE A 404 -16.29 -1.66 32.92
C ILE A 404 -17.12 -0.45 32.53
N SER A 405 -18.32 -0.69 31.96
CA SER A 405 -19.22 0.39 31.53
C SER A 405 -19.61 1.33 32.68
N SER A 406 -19.76 2.60 32.38
CA SER A 406 -20.21 3.67 33.28
C SER A 406 -19.29 3.95 34.48
N LEU A 407 -18.00 3.59 34.37
CA LEU A 407 -17.01 3.90 35.42
C LEU A 407 -16.26 5.22 35.15
N GLY A 408 -16.54 5.89 34.04
CA GLY A 408 -16.00 7.21 33.75
C GLY A 408 -14.75 7.22 32.84
N LYS A 409 -14.51 6.16 32.03
CA LYS A 409 -13.38 6.12 31.08
C LYS A 409 -13.23 7.39 30.26
N THR A 410 -14.25 7.70 29.45
CA THR A 410 -14.29 8.92 28.63
C THR A 410 -14.05 10.18 29.46
N THR A 411 -14.66 10.27 30.66
CA THR A 411 -14.49 11.42 31.55
C THR A 411 -13.06 11.58 32.04
N LEU A 412 -12.40 10.48 32.44
CA LEU A 412 -10.99 10.50 32.87
C LEU A 412 -10.09 10.97 31.72
N ILE A 413 -10.24 10.36 30.56
CA ILE A 413 -9.36 10.64 29.42
C ILE A 413 -9.61 12.06 28.88
N THR A 414 -10.87 12.55 28.86
CA THR A 414 -11.14 13.95 28.50
C THR A 414 -10.63 14.95 29.55
N GLN A 415 -10.57 14.58 30.83
CA GLN A 415 -9.93 15.41 31.84
C GLN A 415 -8.41 15.49 31.64
N ILE A 416 -7.77 14.38 31.29
CA ILE A 416 -6.36 14.35 30.89
C ILE A 416 -6.15 15.23 29.64
N ALA A 417 -7.02 15.12 28.65
CA ALA A 417 -6.99 15.96 27.44
C ALA A 417 -7.02 17.46 27.77
N ASP A 418 -7.95 17.88 28.63
CA ASP A 418 -8.05 19.28 29.06
C ASP A 418 -6.76 19.74 29.79
N GLN A 419 -6.24 18.93 30.70
CA GLN A 419 -5.01 19.23 31.45
C GLN A 419 -3.77 19.32 30.56
N ILE A 420 -3.71 18.53 29.50
CA ILE A 420 -2.65 18.58 28.49
C ILE A 420 -2.81 19.84 27.59
N ALA A 421 -4.03 20.14 27.17
CA ALA A 421 -4.30 21.32 26.36
C ALA A 421 -4.00 22.62 27.13
N GLN A 422 -4.26 22.67 28.42
CA GLN A 422 -3.87 23.78 29.31
C GLN A 422 -2.37 24.03 29.35
N GLN A 423 -1.55 23.04 29.00
CA GLN A 423 -0.10 23.17 28.88
C GLN A 423 0.35 23.61 27.47
N GLY A 424 -0.62 23.95 26.57
CA GLY A 424 -0.35 24.39 25.21
C GLY A 424 0.03 23.26 24.26
N GLN A 425 -0.41 22.02 24.54
CA GLN A 425 -0.20 20.87 23.65
C GLN A 425 -1.48 20.54 22.90
N ASP A 426 -1.38 20.30 21.60
CA ASP A 426 -2.53 19.95 20.77
C ASP A 426 -3.01 18.52 21.06
N VAL A 427 -4.31 18.35 21.23
CA VAL A 427 -4.98 17.06 21.47
C VAL A 427 -6.04 16.81 20.42
N LEU A 428 -5.93 15.73 19.67
CA LEU A 428 -6.95 15.24 18.75
C LEU A 428 -7.78 14.15 19.41
N ILE A 429 -9.08 14.39 19.55
CA ILE A 429 -10.05 13.45 20.14
C ILE A 429 -10.94 12.88 19.02
N PHE A 430 -10.83 11.59 18.77
CA PHE A 430 -11.74 10.85 17.91
C PHE A 430 -12.85 10.25 18.78
N SER A 431 -14.00 10.92 18.79
CA SER A 431 -15.16 10.51 19.55
C SER A 431 -16.14 9.74 18.69
N LEU A 432 -16.24 8.44 18.92
CA LEU A 432 -17.07 7.54 18.14
C LEU A 432 -18.42 7.23 18.83
N GLU A 433 -18.57 7.62 20.10
CA GLU A 433 -19.78 7.41 20.91
C GLU A 433 -20.52 8.72 21.25
N MET A 434 -19.77 9.79 21.48
CA MET A 434 -20.31 11.04 22.00
C MET A 434 -20.19 12.20 21.01
N ALA A 435 -21.20 13.08 20.96
CA ALA A 435 -21.13 14.31 20.18
C ALA A 435 -20.11 15.31 20.77
N ARG A 436 -19.53 16.15 19.91
CA ARG A 436 -18.57 17.22 20.28
C ARG A 436 -19.12 18.11 21.40
N ALA A 437 -20.38 18.52 21.27
CA ALA A 437 -21.05 19.36 22.27
C ALA A 437 -21.15 18.67 23.63
N GLU A 438 -21.29 17.35 23.70
CA GLU A 438 -21.35 16.62 24.96
C GLU A 438 -19.97 16.54 25.63
N ILE A 439 -18.90 16.36 24.86
CA ILE A 439 -17.52 16.39 25.37
C ILE A 439 -17.20 17.77 25.94
N MET A 440 -17.50 18.84 25.20
CA MET A 440 -17.33 20.21 25.67
C MET A 440 -18.12 20.48 26.94
N ALA A 441 -19.38 20.03 27.00
CA ALA A 441 -20.23 20.21 28.18
C ALA A 441 -19.69 19.48 29.41
N LYS A 442 -19.02 18.30 29.23
CA LYS A 442 -18.33 17.62 30.34
C LYS A 442 -17.16 18.43 30.86
N SER A 443 -16.36 19.03 30.00
CA SER A 443 -15.22 19.87 30.37
C SER A 443 -15.70 21.15 31.09
N ILE A 444 -16.71 21.82 30.57
CA ILE A 444 -17.31 23.01 31.21
C ILE A 444 -17.93 22.66 32.58
N SER A 445 -18.63 21.49 32.68
CA SER A 445 -19.16 20.99 33.97
C SER A 445 -18.05 20.83 35.00
N ARG A 446 -16.93 20.26 34.62
CA ARG A 446 -15.71 20.10 35.45
C ARG A 446 -15.14 21.43 35.91
N HIS A 447 -15.06 22.42 35.03
CA HIS A 447 -14.61 23.77 35.39
C HIS A 447 -15.54 24.43 36.41
N THR A 448 -16.85 24.18 36.39
CA THR A 448 -17.73 24.72 37.47
C THR A 448 -17.36 24.14 38.82
N VAL A 449 -16.89 22.90 38.91
CA VAL A 449 -16.39 22.29 40.16
C VAL A 449 -15.13 22.99 40.62
N GLN A 450 -14.17 23.17 39.73
CA GLN A 450 -12.89 23.82 40.04
C GLN A 450 -13.12 25.24 40.59
N GLU A 451 -13.94 26.03 39.90
CA GLU A 451 -14.29 27.38 40.36
C GLU A 451 -14.94 27.43 41.75
N VAL A 452 -15.86 26.49 42.01
CA VAL A 452 -16.49 26.39 43.31
C VAL A 452 -15.51 26.01 44.40
N LEU A 453 -14.63 25.05 44.16
CA LEU A 453 -13.62 24.58 45.10
C LEU A 453 -12.54 25.65 45.36
N ASP A 454 -12.07 26.34 44.34
CA ASP A 454 -11.09 27.41 44.42
C ASP A 454 -11.64 28.62 45.20
N GLY A 455 -12.92 28.89 45.06
CA GLY A 455 -13.65 29.87 45.86
C GLY A 455 -13.99 29.42 47.28
N GLY A 456 -13.58 28.24 47.70
CA GLY A 456 -13.86 27.67 49.02
C GLY A 456 -15.33 27.27 49.23
N GLY A 457 -16.09 27.10 48.16
CA GLY A 457 -17.49 26.72 48.17
C GLY A 457 -17.74 25.21 48.24
N ASP A 458 -19.01 24.84 48.43
CA ASP A 458 -19.43 23.44 48.41
C ASP A 458 -19.66 22.98 46.96
N MET A 459 -19.12 21.80 46.62
CA MET A 459 -19.21 21.19 45.29
C MET A 459 -20.66 20.99 44.82
N SER A 460 -21.64 20.92 45.72
CA SER A 460 -23.07 20.84 45.38
C SER A 460 -23.57 22.08 44.58
N ASN A 461 -22.85 23.20 44.63
CA ASN A 461 -23.14 24.42 43.86
C ASN A 461 -22.65 24.31 42.39
N ALA A 462 -21.78 23.38 42.07
CA ALA A 462 -21.33 23.16 40.70
C ALA A 462 -22.48 22.73 39.77
N LYS A 463 -22.26 22.83 38.48
CA LYS A 463 -23.31 22.56 37.49
C LYS A 463 -23.02 21.26 36.74
N THR A 464 -24.02 20.40 36.65
CA THR A 464 -23.95 19.17 35.85
C THR A 464 -23.98 19.52 34.36
N MET A 465 -23.49 18.62 33.52
CA MET A 465 -23.55 18.73 32.05
C MET A 465 -24.97 19.11 31.58
N ARG A 466 -26.00 18.40 32.08
CA ARG A 466 -27.40 18.70 31.75
C ARG A 466 -27.89 20.05 32.35
N GLY A 467 -27.31 20.50 33.45
CA GLY A 467 -27.56 21.81 34.03
C GLY A 467 -27.06 22.95 33.12
N ILE A 468 -25.96 22.69 32.39
CA ILE A 468 -25.34 23.66 31.47
C ILE A 468 -26.05 23.66 30.12
N THR A 469 -26.36 22.51 29.57
CA THR A 469 -26.89 22.38 28.19
C THR A 469 -28.40 22.60 28.09
N CYS A 470 -29.13 22.56 29.21
CA CYS A 470 -30.59 22.79 29.21
C CYS A 470 -30.93 24.26 29.36
N GLY A 471 -31.33 24.93 28.28
CA GLY A 471 -31.69 26.35 28.26
C GLY A 471 -32.79 26.72 29.25
N ALA A 472 -33.80 25.88 29.47
CA ALA A 472 -34.85 26.11 30.44
C ALA A 472 -34.33 26.13 31.89
N ARG A 473 -33.32 25.34 32.21
CA ARG A 473 -32.63 25.39 33.51
C ARG A 473 -31.77 26.62 33.63
N TYR A 474 -31.00 26.93 32.59
CA TYR A 474 -30.13 28.11 32.57
C TYR A 474 -30.93 29.41 32.80
N ALA A 475 -32.09 29.53 32.17
CA ALA A 475 -32.96 30.71 32.33
C ALA A 475 -33.47 30.93 33.77
N ASN A 476 -33.53 29.82 34.57
CA ASN A 476 -34.02 29.88 35.95
C ASN A 476 -32.89 29.99 36.99
N TYR A 477 -31.61 30.02 36.56
CA TYR A 477 -30.49 30.19 37.46
C TYR A 477 -30.37 31.64 37.95
N SER A 478 -29.93 31.81 39.18
CA SER A 478 -29.52 33.09 39.72
C SER A 478 -28.36 33.70 38.91
N SER A 479 -28.19 35.02 39.03
CA SER A 479 -27.06 35.70 38.39
C SER A 479 -25.71 35.11 38.79
N ALA A 480 -25.53 34.66 40.04
CA ALA A 480 -24.32 34.02 40.52
C ALA A 480 -24.08 32.65 39.85
N GLU A 481 -25.13 31.84 39.66
CA GLU A 481 -25.03 30.58 38.97
C GLU A 481 -24.76 30.74 37.48
N GLN A 482 -25.36 31.73 36.83
CA GLN A 482 -25.07 32.08 35.43
C GLN A 482 -23.63 32.56 35.28
N GLN A 483 -23.15 33.41 36.23
CA GLN A 483 -21.76 33.86 36.24
C GLN A 483 -20.78 32.70 36.41
N LEU A 484 -21.06 31.73 37.29
CA LEU A 484 -20.25 30.52 37.46
C LEU A 484 -20.09 29.74 36.12
N ILE A 485 -21.19 29.56 35.39
CA ILE A 485 -21.14 28.87 34.09
C ILE A 485 -20.34 29.70 33.07
N GLN A 486 -20.49 31.02 33.04
CA GLN A 486 -19.74 31.89 32.14
C GLN A 486 -18.25 31.87 32.44
N THR A 487 -17.85 31.90 33.71
CA THR A 487 -16.44 31.76 34.12
C THR A 487 -15.89 30.38 33.68
N ALA A 488 -16.65 29.33 33.89
CA ALA A 488 -16.24 27.98 33.43
C ALA A 488 -16.06 27.89 31.91
N ILE A 489 -16.94 28.57 31.13
CA ILE A 489 -16.78 28.67 29.66
C ILE A 489 -15.53 29.47 29.30
N GLN A 490 -15.24 30.58 30.00
CA GLN A 490 -14.04 31.37 29.75
C GLN A 490 -12.77 30.55 30.03
N ASN A 491 -12.77 29.80 31.14
CA ASN A 491 -11.65 28.92 31.47
C ASN A 491 -11.44 27.83 30.41
N TYR A 492 -12.51 27.22 29.91
CA TYR A 492 -12.42 26.28 28.81
C TYR A 492 -11.89 26.94 27.52
N SER A 493 -12.37 28.15 27.22
CA SER A 493 -11.97 28.92 26.03
C SER A 493 -10.50 29.26 26.00
N SER A 494 -9.84 29.39 27.16
CA SER A 494 -8.41 29.75 27.23
C SER A 494 -7.46 28.74 26.65
N TYR A 495 -7.91 27.48 26.47
CA TYR A 495 -7.10 26.40 25.88
C TYR A 495 -7.85 25.60 24.81
N ALA A 496 -9.09 25.97 24.50
CA ALA A 496 -9.93 25.24 23.54
C ALA A 496 -9.34 25.18 22.13
N GLU A 497 -8.45 26.11 21.77
CA GLU A 497 -7.72 26.11 20.49
C GLU A 497 -6.77 24.93 20.35
N HIS A 498 -6.38 24.30 21.45
CA HIS A 498 -5.55 23.10 21.50
C HIS A 498 -6.36 21.78 21.53
N ILE A 499 -7.70 21.85 21.48
CA ILE A 499 -8.56 20.66 21.49
C ILE A 499 -9.30 20.54 20.17
N PHE A 500 -9.00 19.49 19.43
CA PHE A 500 -9.60 19.15 18.14
C PHE A 500 -10.47 17.90 18.30
N ILE A 501 -11.76 17.99 18.04
CA ILE A 501 -12.72 16.88 18.22
C ILE A 501 -13.28 16.48 16.87
N SER A 502 -12.96 15.25 16.45
CA SER A 502 -13.56 14.58 15.31
C SER A 502 -14.63 13.63 15.82
N GLU A 503 -15.87 13.81 15.37
CA GLU A 503 -16.99 12.96 15.74
C GLU A 503 -17.43 12.11 14.54
N GLY A 504 -17.77 10.83 14.78
CA GLY A 504 -18.26 9.93 13.75
C GLY A 504 -18.81 8.65 14.37
N ILE A 505 -19.83 8.08 13.75
CA ILE A 505 -20.45 6.83 14.21
C ILE A 505 -20.21 5.77 13.14
N GLY A 506 -19.18 4.92 13.36
CA GLY A 506 -18.87 3.81 12.47
C GLY A 506 -18.12 4.18 11.17
N ASP A 507 -17.81 5.47 10.96
CA ASP A 507 -17.17 5.95 9.72
C ASP A 507 -15.66 6.18 9.87
N ILE A 508 -15.15 6.25 11.11
CA ILE A 508 -13.75 6.54 11.39
C ILE A 508 -13.02 5.23 11.72
N GLY A 509 -12.07 4.87 10.88
CA GLY A 509 -11.14 3.77 11.11
C GLY A 509 -9.72 4.27 11.37
N ALA A 510 -8.77 3.34 11.59
CA ALA A 510 -7.38 3.70 11.86
C ALA A 510 -6.70 4.45 10.69
N ALA A 511 -7.15 4.26 9.45
CA ALA A 511 -6.65 4.98 8.28
C ALA A 511 -7.04 6.45 8.33
N GLN A 512 -8.32 6.77 8.59
CA GLN A 512 -8.82 8.13 8.71
C GLN A 512 -8.17 8.87 9.90
N ILE A 513 -7.97 8.17 11.02
CA ILE A 513 -7.21 8.72 12.16
C ILE A 513 -5.81 9.14 11.71
N ARG A 514 -5.10 8.28 10.96
CA ARG A 514 -3.76 8.58 10.44
C ARG A 514 -3.76 9.79 9.51
N GLU A 515 -4.72 9.86 8.58
CA GLU A 515 -4.86 10.98 7.64
C GLU A 515 -5.09 12.30 8.39
N THR A 516 -5.99 12.31 9.38
CA THR A 516 -6.27 13.51 10.20
C THR A 516 -5.04 13.95 11.00
N VAL A 517 -4.29 13.01 11.57
CA VAL A 517 -3.03 13.33 12.28
C VAL A 517 -1.99 13.89 11.33
N GLN A 518 -1.85 13.30 10.15
CA GLN A 518 -0.91 13.79 9.12
C GLN A 518 -1.28 15.20 8.64
N GLU A 519 -2.57 15.45 8.42
CA GLU A 519 -3.08 16.78 8.06
C GLU A 519 -2.78 17.80 9.17
N HIS A 520 -3.07 17.45 10.43
CA HIS A 520 -2.78 18.31 11.58
C HIS A 520 -1.30 18.68 11.64
N VAL A 521 -0.41 17.70 11.54
CA VAL A 521 1.05 17.92 11.53
C VAL A 521 1.47 18.79 10.35
N SER A 522 0.87 18.61 9.18
CA SER A 522 1.18 19.42 7.99
C SER A 522 0.80 20.88 8.14
N ILE A 523 -0.28 21.16 8.90
CA ILE A 523 -0.82 22.51 9.13
C ILE A 523 -0.09 23.21 10.28
N THR A 524 0.10 22.51 11.41
CA THR A 524 0.62 23.11 12.65
C THR A 524 2.13 22.95 12.83
N GLY A 525 2.75 21.95 12.16
CA GLY A 525 4.14 21.57 12.39
C GLY A 525 4.34 20.74 13.67
N ASN A 526 3.30 20.49 14.47
CA ASN A 526 3.38 19.80 15.76
C ASN A 526 2.66 18.46 15.72
N SER A 527 3.23 17.45 16.38
CA SER A 527 2.56 16.16 16.57
C SER A 527 1.57 16.28 17.74
N PRO A 528 0.27 16.06 17.52
CA PRO A 528 -0.75 16.14 18.56
C PRO A 528 -0.78 14.86 19.40
N ILE A 529 -1.27 14.96 20.64
CA ILE A 529 -1.68 13.77 21.40
C ILE A 529 -2.99 13.23 20.79
N VAL A 530 -3.04 11.92 20.53
CA VAL A 530 -4.19 11.29 19.89
C VAL A 530 -5.03 10.51 20.90
N ILE A 531 -6.33 10.77 20.95
CA ILE A 531 -7.28 10.06 21.81
C ILE A 531 -8.33 9.38 20.96
N VAL A 532 -8.60 8.09 21.21
CA VAL A 532 -9.61 7.30 20.51
C VAL A 532 -10.63 6.75 21.51
N ASP A 533 -11.86 7.17 21.44
CA ASP A 533 -12.96 6.76 22.30
C ASP A 533 -14.10 6.13 21.48
N TYR A 534 -14.14 4.79 21.37
CA TYR A 534 -13.29 3.71 21.87
C TYR A 534 -12.96 2.67 20.77
N LEU A 535 -11.99 1.80 21.03
CA LEU A 535 -11.41 0.87 20.04
C LEU A 535 -12.42 -0.04 19.33
N GLN A 536 -13.41 -0.56 20.07
CA GLN A 536 -14.33 -1.59 19.54
C GLN A 536 -15.37 -1.06 18.55
N ILE A 537 -15.50 0.26 18.37
CA ILE A 537 -16.43 0.87 17.42
C ILE A 537 -15.71 1.60 16.28
N LEU A 538 -14.39 1.44 16.18
CA LEU A 538 -13.67 1.88 14.99
C LEU A 538 -14.22 1.16 13.75
N ALA A 539 -14.33 1.89 12.65
CA ALA A 539 -14.71 1.32 11.37
C ALA A 539 -13.81 0.11 11.03
N PRO A 540 -14.40 -1.00 10.59
CA PRO A 540 -13.65 -2.21 10.31
C PRO A 540 -12.65 -1.99 9.18
N TYR A 541 -11.46 -2.56 9.31
CA TYR A 541 -10.48 -2.57 8.22
C TYR A 541 -10.96 -3.41 7.03
N ASN A 542 -11.71 -4.47 7.34
CA ASN A 542 -12.31 -5.36 6.35
C ASN A 542 -13.63 -5.92 6.91
N ASP A 543 -14.73 -5.66 6.21
CA ASP A 543 -16.08 -6.12 6.58
C ASP A 543 -16.23 -7.66 6.63
N ARG A 544 -15.33 -8.38 5.96
CA ARG A 544 -15.29 -9.85 5.97
C ARG A 544 -14.52 -10.46 7.16
N SER A 545 -13.81 -9.62 7.92
CA SER A 545 -13.05 -10.05 9.09
C SER A 545 -13.93 -10.06 10.35
N THR A 546 -13.55 -10.86 11.35
CA THR A 546 -14.21 -10.82 12.65
C THR A 546 -13.90 -9.53 13.40
N ASP A 547 -14.78 -9.12 14.33
CA ASP A 547 -14.56 -7.93 15.17
C ASP A 547 -13.19 -7.98 15.88
N LYS A 548 -12.80 -9.19 16.34
CA LYS A 548 -11.48 -9.42 16.94
C LYS A 548 -10.34 -9.08 15.96
N GLN A 549 -10.41 -9.57 14.72
CA GLN A 549 -9.37 -9.33 13.72
C GLN A 549 -9.29 -7.86 13.34
N ASN A 550 -10.42 -7.18 13.22
CA ASN A 550 -10.48 -5.75 12.95
C ASN A 550 -9.90 -4.95 14.11
N THR A 551 -10.23 -5.29 15.36
CA THR A 551 -9.65 -4.66 16.55
C THR A 551 -8.15 -4.91 16.65
N ASP A 552 -7.68 -6.13 16.42
CA ASP A 552 -6.25 -6.48 16.41
C ASP A 552 -5.50 -5.61 15.37
N LYS A 553 -6.07 -5.45 14.17
CA LYS A 553 -5.49 -4.62 13.12
C LYS A 553 -5.47 -3.14 13.50
N ALA A 554 -6.57 -2.62 14.07
CA ALA A 554 -6.66 -1.23 14.51
C ALA A 554 -5.61 -0.91 15.58
N VAL A 555 -5.44 -1.79 16.57
CA VAL A 555 -4.40 -1.65 17.61
C VAL A 555 -3.00 -1.58 17.02
N LEU A 556 -2.69 -2.44 16.03
CA LEU A 556 -1.38 -2.41 15.35
C LEU A 556 -1.16 -1.12 14.57
N GLU A 557 -2.19 -0.61 13.88
CA GLU A 557 -2.10 0.65 13.13
C GLU A 557 -1.95 1.85 14.07
N LEU A 558 -2.67 1.89 15.20
CA LEU A 558 -2.50 2.92 16.23
C LEU A 558 -1.10 2.89 16.85
N LYS A 559 -0.53 1.69 17.06
CA LYS A 559 0.87 1.55 17.51
C LYS A 559 1.86 2.08 16.47
N ARG A 560 1.63 1.82 15.17
CA ARG A 560 2.44 2.37 14.09
C ARG A 560 2.32 3.89 14.02
N LEU A 561 1.10 4.42 14.15
CA LEU A 561 0.84 5.85 14.18
C LEU A 561 1.65 6.55 15.29
N SER A 562 1.59 6.02 16.52
CA SER A 562 2.37 6.56 17.64
C SER A 562 3.86 6.66 17.33
N ARG A 563 4.45 5.60 16.76
CA ARG A 563 5.87 5.56 16.40
C ARG A 563 6.22 6.50 15.25
N ASP A 564 5.38 6.51 14.19
CA ASP A 564 5.66 7.28 12.98
C ASP A 564 5.58 8.79 13.24
N PHE A 565 4.65 9.23 14.09
CA PHE A 565 4.47 10.63 14.48
C PHE A 565 5.14 11.00 15.82
N LYS A 566 5.81 10.04 16.47
CA LYS A 566 6.49 10.22 17.77
C LYS A 566 5.58 10.90 18.82
N THR A 567 4.37 10.39 18.96
CA THR A 567 3.35 10.97 19.82
C THR A 567 2.64 9.91 20.68
N PRO A 568 2.15 10.26 21.89
CA PRO A 568 1.25 9.39 22.63
C PRO A 568 -0.07 9.17 21.90
N VAL A 569 -0.51 7.92 21.85
CA VAL A 569 -1.85 7.54 21.41
C VAL A 569 -2.56 6.86 22.58
N ILE A 570 -3.66 7.46 23.03
CA ILE A 570 -4.47 6.92 24.14
C ILE A 570 -5.76 6.37 23.56
N ALA A 571 -5.98 5.07 23.69
CA ALA A 571 -7.20 4.42 23.23
C ALA A 571 -8.00 3.87 24.42
N ILE A 572 -9.32 4.09 24.39
CA ILE A 572 -10.24 3.55 25.39
C ILE A 572 -10.67 2.15 24.95
N SER A 573 -10.75 1.21 25.91
CA SER A 573 -11.26 -0.13 25.70
C SER A 573 -12.30 -0.48 26.76
N SER A 574 -13.28 -1.31 26.39
CA SER A 574 -14.26 -1.83 27.34
C SER A 574 -13.87 -3.21 27.81
N PHE A 575 -14.02 -3.48 29.12
CA PHE A 575 -13.80 -4.82 29.68
C PHE A 575 -14.95 -5.74 29.39
N ASN A 576 -14.65 -7.03 29.34
CA ASN A 576 -15.66 -8.07 29.28
C ASN A 576 -16.54 -8.05 30.57
N ARG A 577 -17.84 -8.34 30.43
CA ARG A 577 -18.83 -8.30 31.53
C ARG A 577 -18.50 -9.22 32.70
N MET A 578 -17.70 -10.26 32.48
CA MET A 578 -17.29 -11.19 33.53
C MET A 578 -16.39 -10.56 34.62
N ASN A 579 -15.71 -9.46 34.30
CA ASN A 579 -14.74 -8.79 35.18
C ASN A 579 -15.34 -7.71 36.11
N TYR A 580 -16.65 -7.67 36.29
CA TYR A 580 -17.29 -6.61 37.08
C TYR A 580 -17.10 -6.74 38.60
N LYS A 581 -16.75 -7.92 39.10
CA LYS A 581 -16.60 -8.21 40.54
C LYS A 581 -15.14 -8.42 40.96
N GLU A 582 -14.27 -8.69 40.03
CA GLU A 582 -12.86 -9.03 40.29
C GLU A 582 -11.95 -7.82 40.17
N ALA A 583 -10.78 -7.87 40.77
CA ALA A 583 -9.72 -6.91 40.50
C ALA A 583 -9.32 -6.99 39.05
N VAL A 584 -9.03 -5.81 38.46
CA VAL A 584 -8.65 -5.74 37.06
C VAL A 584 -7.31 -6.45 36.80
N THR A 585 -7.28 -7.26 35.74
CA THR A 585 -6.08 -7.93 35.26
C THR A 585 -5.90 -7.66 33.76
N MET A 586 -4.75 -7.99 33.18
CA MET A 586 -4.53 -7.90 31.73
C MET A 586 -5.54 -8.76 30.95
N GLU A 587 -5.99 -9.84 31.57
CA GLU A 587 -7.00 -10.73 30.98
C GLU A 587 -8.37 -10.08 30.78
N ALA A 588 -8.66 -8.97 31.47
CA ALA A 588 -9.91 -8.21 31.27
C ALA A 588 -10.01 -7.62 29.85
N PHE A 589 -8.88 -7.44 29.16
CA PHE A 589 -8.77 -6.97 27.78
C PHE A 589 -8.86 -8.13 26.75
N LYS A 590 -9.28 -9.32 27.11
CA LYS A 590 -9.18 -10.58 26.36
C LYS A 590 -9.89 -10.66 25.00
N GLU A 591 -10.60 -9.64 24.57
CA GLU A 591 -11.20 -9.66 23.23
C GLU A 591 -10.15 -9.52 22.11
N SER A 592 -8.94 -9.00 22.43
CA SER A 592 -7.86 -8.84 21.48
C SER A 592 -6.51 -9.15 22.11
N GLY A 593 -5.85 -10.21 21.65
CA GLY A 593 -4.45 -10.49 22.01
C GLY A 593 -3.49 -9.35 21.61
N ALA A 594 -3.82 -8.61 20.55
CA ALA A 594 -3.01 -7.49 20.10
C ALA A 594 -2.96 -6.35 21.13
N ILE A 595 -3.99 -6.15 21.95
CA ILE A 595 -3.98 -5.15 23.03
C ILE A 595 -2.86 -5.46 24.01
N GLU A 596 -2.78 -6.71 24.49
CA GLU A 596 -1.77 -7.12 25.45
C GLU A 596 -0.34 -7.00 24.88
N TYR A 597 -0.13 -7.44 23.65
CA TYR A 597 1.21 -7.46 23.06
C TYR A 597 1.68 -6.10 22.52
N SER A 598 0.79 -5.29 21.94
CA SER A 598 1.16 -4.07 21.21
C SER A 598 1.14 -2.81 22.05
N ALA A 599 0.29 -2.73 23.09
CA ALA A 599 0.29 -1.57 23.99
C ALA A 599 1.62 -1.44 24.74
N ASP A 600 2.10 -0.21 24.88
CA ASP A 600 3.26 0.11 25.71
C ASP A 600 2.84 0.22 27.17
N VAL A 601 1.67 0.82 27.40
CA VAL A 601 1.07 0.96 28.72
C VAL A 601 -0.38 0.48 28.70
N LEU A 602 -0.74 -0.41 29.64
CA LEU A 602 -2.12 -0.83 29.90
C LEU A 602 -2.55 -0.31 31.26
N ILE A 603 -3.64 0.44 31.26
CA ILE A 603 -4.22 1.03 32.46
C ILE A 603 -5.62 0.46 32.65
N GLY A 604 -5.88 -0.09 33.82
CA GLY A 604 -7.21 -0.56 34.23
C GLY A 604 -7.85 0.38 35.23
N LEU A 605 -9.05 0.89 34.94
CA LEU A 605 -9.85 1.64 35.89
C LEU A 605 -10.84 0.69 36.57
N GLN A 606 -10.79 0.61 37.88
CA GLN A 606 -11.67 -0.23 38.72
C GLN A 606 -12.27 0.54 39.89
N LEU A 607 -13.33 0.01 40.47
CA LEU A 607 -13.81 0.49 41.79
C LEU A 607 -12.84 0.10 42.89
N ALA A 608 -12.60 0.98 43.85
CA ALA A 608 -11.77 0.67 44.98
C ALA A 608 -12.31 -0.55 45.75
N GLY A 609 -11.40 -1.44 46.16
CA GLY A 609 -11.75 -2.67 46.84
C GLY A 609 -12.26 -3.81 45.94
N ALA A 610 -12.26 -3.66 44.60
CA ALA A 610 -12.63 -4.75 43.68
C ALA A 610 -11.80 -6.01 43.96
N GLY A 611 -12.44 -7.17 43.91
CA GLY A 611 -11.85 -8.49 44.29
C GLY A 611 -11.87 -8.81 45.78
N GLY A 612 -12.36 -7.92 46.63
CA GLY A 612 -12.56 -8.19 48.07
C GLY A 612 -13.78 -9.09 48.34
N LYS A 613 -13.72 -9.85 49.46
CA LYS A 613 -14.79 -10.81 49.81
C LYS A 613 -16.17 -10.19 49.94
N ASP A 614 -16.26 -8.95 50.47
CA ASP A 614 -17.51 -8.24 50.72
C ASP A 614 -17.79 -7.13 49.67
N PHE A 615 -17.14 -7.19 48.53
CA PHE A 615 -17.25 -6.19 47.48
C PHE A 615 -18.59 -6.30 46.71
N ASP A 616 -19.36 -5.22 46.73
CA ASP A 616 -20.59 -5.07 45.95
C ASP A 616 -20.45 -3.93 44.92
N ALA A 617 -20.22 -4.30 43.68
CA ALA A 617 -20.04 -3.35 42.56
C ALA A 617 -21.27 -2.45 42.36
N THR A 618 -22.49 -2.89 42.63
CA THR A 618 -23.72 -2.12 42.48
C THR A 618 -23.78 -1.02 43.53
N ARG A 619 -23.50 -1.38 44.79
CA ARG A 619 -23.45 -0.42 45.90
C ARG A 619 -22.36 0.62 45.68
N GLU A 620 -21.17 0.20 45.30
CA GLU A 620 -20.04 1.11 45.08
C GLU A 620 -20.29 2.04 43.87
N LYS A 621 -20.91 1.56 42.82
CA LYS A 621 -21.33 2.41 41.66
C LYS A 621 -22.40 3.46 42.02
N ALA A 622 -23.21 3.21 43.00
CA ALA A 622 -24.29 4.14 43.42
C ALA A 622 -23.74 5.34 44.22
N LYS A 623 -22.50 5.26 44.73
CA LYS A 623 -21.91 6.33 45.52
C LYS A 623 -21.59 7.58 44.69
N ASN A 624 -21.58 8.72 45.34
CA ASN A 624 -21.11 10.02 44.81
C ASN A 624 -20.43 10.79 45.94
N PRO A 625 -19.09 10.89 45.96
CA PRO A 625 -18.15 10.35 44.95
C PRO A 625 -18.04 8.85 44.95
N ARG A 626 -17.57 8.31 43.85
CA ARG A 626 -17.13 6.91 43.71
C ARG A 626 -15.66 6.82 43.97
N GLU A 627 -15.24 5.94 44.86
CA GLU A 627 -13.83 5.66 45.04
C GLU A 627 -13.38 4.67 43.97
N VAL A 628 -12.41 5.08 43.17
CA VAL A 628 -11.89 4.29 42.06
C VAL A 628 -10.36 4.26 42.07
N GLU A 629 -9.78 3.27 41.44
CA GLU A 629 -8.33 3.10 41.32
C GLU A 629 -7.95 2.95 39.85
N LEU A 630 -6.90 3.67 39.42
CA LEU A 630 -6.16 3.34 38.21
C LEU A 630 -5.07 2.34 38.55
N VAL A 631 -5.01 1.23 37.84
CA VAL A 631 -4.01 0.18 38.02
C VAL A 631 -3.14 0.12 36.76
N ILE A 632 -1.85 0.30 36.92
CA ILE A 632 -0.87 0.13 35.83
C ILE A 632 -0.62 -1.37 35.65
N LEU A 633 -1.30 -1.98 34.69
CA LEU A 633 -1.22 -3.43 34.43
C LEU A 633 0.02 -3.80 33.61
N LYS A 634 0.41 -2.93 32.70
CA LYS A 634 1.60 -3.06 31.88
C LYS A 634 2.25 -1.70 31.70
N ASN A 635 3.55 -1.63 31.81
CA ASN A 635 4.36 -0.47 31.45
C ASN A 635 5.70 -1.00 30.89
N ARG A 636 5.91 -0.81 29.58
CA ARG A 636 7.08 -1.36 28.89
C ARG A 636 8.39 -0.72 29.35
N ASN A 637 8.32 0.54 29.76
CA ASN A 637 9.48 1.34 30.14
C ASN A 637 9.52 1.69 31.64
N GLY A 638 8.56 1.15 32.44
CA GLY A 638 8.44 1.52 33.84
C GLY A 638 7.90 0.40 34.73
N ARG A 639 7.41 0.78 35.90
CA ARG A 639 6.87 -0.15 36.91
C ARG A 639 5.46 -0.57 36.53
N THR A 640 5.05 -1.71 37.06
CA THR A 640 3.71 -2.27 36.96
C THR A 640 3.13 -2.56 38.34
N GLY A 641 1.80 -2.60 38.45
CA GLY A 641 1.12 -2.88 39.71
C GLY A 641 0.82 -1.64 40.57
N ASP A 642 1.29 -0.46 40.17
CA ASP A 642 0.95 0.78 40.87
C ASP A 642 -0.54 1.03 40.81
N LYS A 643 -1.12 1.44 41.95
CA LYS A 643 -2.52 1.81 42.10
C LYS A 643 -2.62 3.27 42.49
N ILE A 644 -3.30 4.05 41.67
CA ILE A 644 -3.52 5.47 41.90
C ILE A 644 -5.00 5.64 42.28
N ALA A 645 -5.26 6.14 43.51
CA ALA A 645 -6.60 6.32 44.03
C ALA A 645 -7.20 7.66 43.57
N PHE A 646 -8.49 7.62 43.23
CA PHE A 646 -9.27 8.78 42.82
C PHE A 646 -10.67 8.76 43.46
N SER A 647 -11.16 9.96 43.82
CA SER A 647 -12.59 10.20 44.06
C SER A 647 -13.21 10.68 42.74
N TYR A 648 -14.08 9.89 42.15
CA TYR A 648 -14.81 10.24 40.92
C TYR A 648 -16.20 10.80 41.25
N TYR A 649 -16.50 11.99 40.76
CA TYR A 649 -17.77 12.66 40.88
C TYR A 649 -18.56 12.58 39.56
N PRO A 650 -19.41 11.55 39.37
CA PRO A 650 -20.08 11.32 38.09
C PRO A 650 -20.99 12.44 37.64
N LEU A 651 -21.67 13.13 38.58
CA LEU A 651 -22.60 14.24 38.30
C LEU A 651 -21.90 15.41 37.61
N PHE A 652 -20.63 15.63 37.92
CA PHE A 652 -19.86 16.78 37.48
C PHE A 652 -18.70 16.41 36.52
N ASN A 653 -18.59 15.16 36.13
CA ASN A 653 -17.55 14.67 35.24
C ASN A 653 -16.13 15.00 35.77
N TYR A 654 -15.90 14.84 37.07
CA TYR A 654 -14.67 15.26 37.72
C TYR A 654 -13.99 14.11 38.48
N PHE A 655 -12.70 13.91 38.21
CA PHE A 655 -11.80 13.01 38.94
C PHE A 655 -10.88 13.85 39.81
N LYS A 656 -10.81 13.55 41.09
CA LYS A 656 -9.86 14.14 42.04
C LYS A 656 -8.89 13.06 42.52
N GLU A 657 -7.61 13.26 42.24
CA GLU A 657 -6.54 12.39 42.74
C GLU A 657 -6.45 12.51 44.27
N GLN A 658 -6.26 11.38 44.97
CA GLN A 658 -6.17 11.31 46.44
C GLN A 658 -4.73 11.29 46.94
#